data_0c8325748a4f0b743591738ed111be7a
#
_entry.id   0c8325748a4f0b743591738ed111be7a
#
_cell.length_a   1.000
_cell.length_b   1.000
_cell.length_c   1.000
_cell.angle_alpha   90.00
_cell.angle_beta   90.00
_cell.angle_gamma   90.00
#
_symmetry.space_group_name_H-M   'P 1'
#
loop_
_entity.id
_entity.type
_entity.pdbx_description
1 polymer ?
#
loop_
_entity_poly.entity_id
_entity_poly.type
_entity_poly.pdbx_seq_one_letter_code
_entity_poly.pdbx_strand_id
1 'polypeptide(L)'
;MAVTGNGLDYDLLKEIPQEVANTLKPTGNILAAHCRNNGGGAYVDMGIMKKVKRGDTFDNKAVQTATTVMPTQTYYTFECGPVELDLIFTAPMLMDDLEAMTAPYNYITYQARSLDGRTHEVQLYLEATPQWAVNTTDQPVTFEKIEKDGYVYLKTGSVDQEVLGKKGDDLRIDWGYFYLSAVQSPDVTVAIDEYYAAKKAFMSDGKLSGKAENVSPDMEKQMTVLAYSDNLGKVNEKTVSGHLLIGYDDLYAIQYFNDNRMAYWKHNGQTDIFDAFAKGQKEYAGMMKRCADFDGRLMQETAAAGGQKYAELCALAYRQAISAHKLVTDKEGNLLFLSKENFSNGSIGTVDITYPSAPMFLCYNPELLKGMMNPIFYYSESGRWNKPFPSHDVGTYPQANGQTYGGDMPVEESGNMLILATAIAIIEGNADYAAKHWDVLTTWADYLKKEGLDPDNQLCTDDFAGHFAHNTNLSIKAIMGIAGYGKMAGMLGKKEIADSYLATAREMAGKWISMAKDGDHYKLTFDKSGTWSQKYNLVWDRLLDLNIFPSEIAETETAYYKTRQNKYGLPLDNREDYTKSDWILWSACLTGNTADFETFMLPVWKYANETTSRVPLSDWHYTSDGTQRGLSLIHISEPTRPRL
;
A
#
# COMPACT_ATOMS: atom_id res chain seq x y z
N MET A 1 31.63 -20.56 2.57
CA MET A 1 31.24 -19.24 2.08
C MET A 1 30.27 -18.67 3.10
N ALA A 2 30.56 -17.54 3.74
CA ALA A 2 29.61 -16.92 4.65
C ALA A 2 28.84 -15.83 3.89
N VAL A 3 27.54 -15.94 3.87
CA VAL A 3 26.62 -14.90 3.38
C VAL A 3 25.97 -14.33 4.63
N THR A 4 26.13 -13.06 4.86
CA THR A 4 25.44 -12.33 5.93
C THR A 4 24.49 -11.38 5.25
N GLY A 5 23.20 -11.64 5.37
CA GLY A 5 22.13 -10.72 4.98
C GLY A 5 21.15 -10.57 6.14
N ASN A 6 20.54 -9.42 6.28
CA ASN A 6 19.34 -9.27 7.09
C ASN A 6 18.20 -9.95 6.31
N GLY A 7 17.29 -10.64 6.97
CA GLY A 7 16.30 -11.59 6.45
C GLY A 7 15.37 -11.14 5.31
N LEU A 8 15.71 -10.08 4.59
CA LEU A 8 14.96 -9.54 3.46
C LEU A 8 15.79 -9.43 2.17
N ASP A 9 17.03 -9.91 2.16
CA ASP A 9 17.86 -9.95 0.96
C ASP A 9 17.54 -11.24 0.18
N TYR A 10 16.54 -11.18 -0.67
CA TYR A 10 16.10 -12.31 -1.50
C TYR A 10 17.03 -12.64 -2.67
N ASP A 11 18.01 -11.78 -3.00
CA ASP A 11 18.85 -11.91 -4.19
C ASP A 11 20.35 -11.86 -3.88
N LEU A 12 20.80 -12.54 -2.83
CA LEU A 12 22.22 -12.69 -2.55
C LEU A 12 22.88 -13.67 -3.54
N LEU A 13 23.13 -13.20 -4.76
CA LEU A 13 23.87 -13.95 -5.75
C LEU A 13 25.36 -13.92 -5.41
N LYS A 14 25.95 -15.07 -5.17
CA LYS A 14 27.39 -15.21 -4.93
C LYS A 14 28.01 -16.15 -5.96
N GLU A 15 28.96 -15.65 -6.74
CA GLU A 15 29.66 -16.48 -7.71
C GLU A 15 30.38 -17.65 -7.01
N ILE A 16 30.12 -18.85 -7.48
CA ILE A 16 30.85 -20.04 -7.06
C ILE A 16 32.22 -20.02 -7.75
N PRO A 17 33.34 -20.11 -7.00
CA PRO A 17 34.66 -20.19 -7.61
C PRO A 17 34.71 -21.27 -8.69
N GLN A 18 35.39 -20.99 -9.81
CA GLN A 18 35.40 -21.88 -10.96
C GLN A 18 35.93 -23.29 -10.63
N GLU A 19 36.89 -23.38 -9.71
CA GLU A 19 37.42 -24.63 -9.17
C GLU A 19 36.33 -25.49 -8.49
N VAL A 20 35.43 -24.85 -7.75
CA VAL A 20 34.29 -25.51 -7.09
C VAL A 20 33.22 -25.85 -8.13
N ALA A 21 32.92 -24.93 -9.05
CA ALA A 21 31.96 -25.17 -10.13
C ALA A 21 32.32 -26.38 -10.99
N ASN A 22 33.63 -26.60 -11.23
CA ASN A 22 34.13 -27.75 -12.00
C ASN A 22 33.94 -29.10 -11.28
N THR A 23 33.64 -29.11 -10.00
CA THR A 23 33.36 -30.33 -9.21
C THR A 23 31.87 -30.72 -9.22
N LEU A 24 31.00 -29.83 -9.70
CA LEU A 24 29.57 -30.09 -9.75
C LEU A 24 29.24 -31.19 -10.76
N LYS A 25 28.40 -32.13 -10.35
CA LYS A 25 27.90 -33.23 -11.17
C LYS A 25 26.51 -32.84 -11.75
N PRO A 26 26.07 -33.49 -12.83
CA PRO A 26 24.71 -33.29 -13.33
C PRO A 26 23.61 -33.59 -12.31
N THR A 27 23.85 -34.52 -11.40
CA THR A 27 22.94 -34.93 -10.32
C THR A 27 23.72 -35.32 -9.07
N GLY A 28 23.07 -35.34 -7.91
CA GLY A 28 23.63 -35.81 -6.64
C GLY A 28 24.60 -34.86 -5.96
N ASN A 29 24.56 -33.56 -6.27
CA ASN A 29 25.27 -32.56 -5.51
C ASN A 29 24.53 -32.32 -4.19
N ILE A 30 25.30 -32.07 -3.11
CA ILE A 30 24.75 -31.72 -1.81
C ILE A 30 25.10 -30.28 -1.53
N LEU A 31 24.07 -29.46 -1.33
CA LEU A 31 24.18 -28.10 -0.86
C LEU A 31 23.81 -28.05 0.62
N ALA A 32 24.70 -27.56 1.46
CA ALA A 32 24.45 -27.41 2.90
C ALA A 32 24.49 -25.94 3.31
N ALA A 33 23.46 -25.51 4.00
CA ALA A 33 23.38 -24.18 4.58
C ALA A 33 23.21 -24.23 6.09
N HIS A 34 23.75 -23.24 6.76
CA HIS A 34 23.56 -23.04 8.18
C HIS A 34 23.03 -21.62 8.41
N CYS A 35 21.84 -21.53 8.96
CA CYS A 35 21.24 -20.28 9.40
C CYS A 35 21.30 -20.20 10.94
N ARG A 36 21.87 -19.12 11.47
CA ARG A 36 21.80 -18.82 12.88
C ARG A 36 20.67 -17.84 13.13
N ASN A 37 19.62 -18.31 13.77
CA ASN A 37 18.53 -17.46 14.22
C ASN A 37 18.87 -16.86 15.59
N ASN A 38 18.80 -15.53 15.70
CA ASN A 38 19.01 -14.81 16.96
C ASN A 38 17.68 -14.32 17.57
N GLY A 39 16.54 -14.59 16.93
CA GLY A 39 15.18 -14.22 17.35
C GLY A 39 14.25 -14.06 16.15
N GLY A 40 12.95 -14.25 16.36
CA GLY A 40 11.95 -14.17 15.30
C GLY A 40 11.93 -15.37 14.35
N GLY A 41 11.22 -15.25 13.22
CA GLY A 41 11.20 -16.25 12.15
C GLY A 41 12.55 -16.34 11.43
N ALA A 42 12.95 -17.54 11.01
CA ALA A 42 14.12 -17.72 10.17
C ALA A 42 13.86 -18.79 9.11
N TYR A 43 14.29 -18.51 7.90
CA TYR A 43 14.29 -19.48 6.81
C TYR A 43 15.57 -19.35 5.99
N VAL A 44 15.89 -20.37 5.24
CA VAL A 44 16.98 -20.40 4.26
C VAL A 44 16.43 -20.99 2.97
N ASP A 45 16.48 -20.18 1.94
CA ASP A 45 16.28 -20.65 0.57
C ASP A 45 17.61 -20.57 -0.18
N MET A 46 17.95 -21.62 -0.92
CA MET A 46 19.22 -21.70 -1.64
C MET A 46 19.08 -22.51 -2.92
N GLY A 47 19.61 -21.96 -4.01
CA GLY A 47 19.73 -22.63 -5.29
C GLY A 47 21.10 -22.46 -5.92
N ILE A 48 21.50 -23.39 -6.77
CA ILE A 48 22.64 -23.22 -7.68
C ILE A 48 22.08 -22.87 -9.04
N MET A 49 22.39 -21.67 -9.52
CA MET A 49 21.98 -21.19 -10.83
C MET A 49 23.16 -21.17 -11.79
N LYS A 50 22.93 -21.56 -13.03
CA LYS A 50 23.88 -21.37 -14.10
C LYS A 50 23.55 -20.07 -14.83
N LYS A 51 24.46 -19.10 -14.80
CA LYS A 51 24.35 -17.92 -15.66
C LYS A 51 24.55 -18.36 -17.11
N VAL A 52 23.48 -18.50 -17.84
CA VAL A 52 23.53 -18.76 -19.29
C VAL A 52 23.58 -17.38 -19.95
N LYS A 53 24.68 -17.07 -20.65
CA LYS A 53 24.67 -15.99 -21.66
C LYS A 53 23.80 -16.47 -22.80
N ARG A 54 22.51 -16.20 -22.73
CA ARG A 54 21.69 -16.16 -23.94
C ARG A 54 22.04 -14.83 -24.59
N GLY A 55 22.36 -14.80 -25.86
CA GLY A 55 22.64 -13.56 -26.56
C GLY A 55 21.51 -12.58 -26.35
N ASP A 56 21.84 -11.33 -26.09
CA ASP A 56 20.82 -10.29 -25.99
C ASP A 56 19.97 -10.32 -27.26
N THR A 57 18.66 -10.42 -27.10
CA THR A 57 17.73 -10.50 -28.25
C THR A 57 17.69 -9.15 -28.99
N PHE A 58 18.02 -8.05 -28.27
CA PHE A 58 18.08 -6.69 -28.81
C PHE A 58 19.49 -6.12 -28.67
N ASP A 59 20.02 -5.57 -29.78
CA ASP A 59 21.38 -5.02 -29.83
C ASP A 59 21.50 -3.66 -29.13
N ASN A 60 20.41 -2.89 -29.09
CA ASN A 60 20.37 -1.55 -28.55
C ASN A 60 19.44 -1.47 -27.33
N LYS A 61 19.82 -0.61 -26.38
CA LYS A 61 19.01 -0.27 -25.21
C LYS A 61 18.52 1.17 -25.32
N ALA A 62 17.26 1.39 -24.99
CA ALA A 62 16.73 2.73 -24.80
C ALA A 62 17.35 3.38 -23.56
N VAL A 63 17.48 4.69 -23.58
CA VAL A 63 17.95 5.49 -22.43
C VAL A 63 16.74 6.14 -21.78
N GLN A 64 16.48 5.80 -20.52
CA GLN A 64 15.45 6.50 -19.76
C GLN A 64 15.94 7.89 -19.40
N THR A 65 15.23 8.92 -19.82
CA THR A 65 15.59 10.33 -19.62
C THR A 65 14.76 11.02 -18.56
N ALA A 66 13.53 10.55 -18.31
CA ALA A 66 12.67 11.12 -17.28
C ALA A 66 11.76 10.07 -16.63
N THR A 67 11.37 10.35 -15.38
CA THR A 67 10.30 9.66 -14.66
C THR A 67 9.54 10.68 -13.82
N THR A 68 8.21 10.64 -13.88
CA THR A 68 7.34 11.47 -13.04
C THR A 68 6.27 10.57 -12.43
N VAL A 69 6.18 10.59 -11.10
CA VAL A 69 5.19 9.83 -10.34
C VAL A 69 4.09 10.78 -9.89
N MET A 70 2.87 10.52 -10.33
CA MET A 70 1.65 11.24 -9.96
C MET A 70 0.70 10.31 -9.19
N PRO A 71 -0.33 10.81 -8.55
CA PRO A 71 -1.27 9.98 -7.77
C PRO A 71 -1.88 8.80 -8.53
N THR A 72 -2.31 9.01 -9.77
CA THR A 72 -2.96 7.99 -10.60
C THR A 72 -2.14 7.58 -11.83
N GLN A 73 -1.10 8.34 -12.18
CA GLN A 73 -0.31 8.14 -13.39
C GLN A 73 1.18 8.11 -13.10
N THR A 74 1.92 7.28 -13.84
CA THR A 74 3.40 7.31 -13.87
C THR A 74 3.86 7.50 -15.30
N TYR A 75 4.69 8.48 -15.52
CA TYR A 75 5.24 8.84 -16.81
C TYR A 75 6.71 8.45 -16.89
N TYR A 76 7.09 7.75 -17.95
CA TYR A 76 8.47 7.45 -18.30
C TYR A 76 8.77 7.96 -19.69
N THR A 77 9.90 8.63 -19.87
CA THR A 77 10.39 9.06 -21.18
C THR A 77 11.69 8.33 -21.52
N PHE A 78 11.77 7.80 -22.72
CA PHE A 78 12.92 7.07 -23.24
C PHE A 78 13.39 7.64 -24.58
N GLU A 79 14.70 7.71 -24.76
CA GLU A 79 15.33 7.89 -26.06
C GLU A 79 15.64 6.51 -26.67
N CYS A 80 14.98 6.19 -27.79
CA CYS A 80 15.12 4.96 -28.55
C CYS A 80 15.84 5.27 -29.88
N GLY A 81 17.11 5.64 -29.81
CA GLY A 81 17.85 6.19 -30.96
C GLY A 81 17.27 7.54 -31.39
N PRO A 82 16.77 7.69 -32.65
CA PRO A 82 16.21 8.97 -33.11
C PRO A 82 14.73 9.17 -32.73
N VAL A 83 14.14 8.27 -31.96
CA VAL A 83 12.72 8.32 -31.55
C VAL A 83 12.62 8.44 -30.04
N GLU A 84 11.80 9.36 -29.57
CA GLU A 84 11.36 9.43 -28.18
C GLU A 84 10.13 8.55 -27.99
N LEU A 85 10.13 7.80 -26.89
CA LEU A 85 9.00 7.00 -26.44
C LEU A 85 8.60 7.42 -25.04
N ASP A 86 7.36 7.92 -24.91
CA ASP A 86 6.73 8.08 -23.60
C ASP A 86 5.84 6.88 -23.29
N LEU A 87 6.00 6.33 -22.08
CA LEU A 87 5.12 5.30 -21.51
C LEU A 87 4.39 5.89 -20.30
N ILE A 88 3.07 5.76 -20.30
CA ILE A 88 2.21 6.26 -19.23
C ILE A 88 1.40 5.09 -18.67
N PHE A 89 1.68 4.75 -17.41
CA PHE A 89 0.90 3.77 -16.67
C PHE A 89 -0.17 4.50 -15.87
N THR A 90 -1.44 4.19 -16.11
CA THR A 90 -2.57 4.83 -15.43
C THR A 90 -3.42 3.80 -14.70
N ALA A 91 -3.54 3.97 -13.39
CA ALA A 91 -4.51 3.28 -12.55
C ALA A 91 -5.58 4.31 -12.13
N PRO A 92 -6.85 4.16 -12.50
CA PRO A 92 -7.88 5.18 -12.25
C PRO A 92 -8.36 5.16 -10.78
N MET A 93 -7.44 5.36 -9.85
CA MET A 93 -7.68 5.37 -8.40
C MET A 93 -8.38 6.66 -7.96
N LEU A 94 -9.58 6.91 -8.45
CA LEU A 94 -10.37 8.11 -8.17
C LEU A 94 -11.33 7.86 -7.00
N MET A 95 -10.98 8.33 -5.79
CA MET A 95 -11.77 8.06 -4.58
C MET A 95 -13.18 8.66 -4.60
N ASP A 96 -13.45 9.63 -5.45
CA ASP A 96 -14.78 10.21 -5.69
C ASP A 96 -15.66 9.37 -6.65
N ASP A 97 -15.07 8.32 -7.26
CA ASP A 97 -15.74 7.39 -8.17
C ASP A 97 -15.30 5.95 -7.86
N LEU A 98 -16.06 5.28 -7.01
CA LEU A 98 -15.74 3.91 -6.55
C LEU A 98 -15.70 2.90 -7.71
N GLU A 99 -16.44 3.13 -8.80
CA GLU A 99 -16.39 2.31 -10.00
C GLU A 99 -15.04 2.43 -10.70
N ALA A 100 -14.57 3.67 -10.89
CA ALA A 100 -13.26 3.91 -11.48
C ALA A 100 -12.13 3.40 -10.57
N MET A 101 -12.22 3.67 -9.24
CA MET A 101 -11.23 3.25 -8.26
C MET A 101 -11.06 1.73 -8.19
N THR A 102 -12.15 0.98 -8.37
CA THR A 102 -12.15 -0.49 -8.28
C THR A 102 -12.10 -1.18 -9.62
N ALA A 103 -12.02 -0.43 -10.73
CA ALA A 103 -11.95 -1.01 -12.06
C ALA A 103 -10.87 -2.11 -12.14
N PRO A 104 -11.18 -3.28 -12.71
CA PRO A 104 -10.27 -4.42 -12.72
C PRO A 104 -9.13 -4.29 -13.74
N TYR A 105 -8.92 -3.08 -14.27
CA TYR A 105 -7.94 -2.81 -15.33
C TYR A 105 -7.15 -1.53 -15.07
N ASN A 106 -5.98 -1.50 -15.68
CA ASN A 106 -5.11 -0.33 -15.77
C ASN A 106 -4.76 -0.08 -17.24
N TYR A 107 -4.41 1.14 -17.57
CA TYR A 107 -4.02 1.52 -18.92
C TYR A 107 -2.51 1.61 -19.05
N ILE A 108 -2.00 1.13 -20.17
CA ILE A 108 -0.64 1.39 -20.63
C ILE A 108 -0.78 2.20 -21.92
N THR A 109 -0.44 3.48 -21.85
CA THR A 109 -0.41 4.40 -22.99
C THR A 109 1.03 4.57 -23.45
N TYR A 110 1.24 4.58 -24.75
CA TYR A 110 2.53 4.87 -25.36
C TYR A 110 2.39 5.97 -26.41
N GLN A 111 3.42 6.80 -26.50
CA GLN A 111 3.49 7.91 -27.44
C GLN A 111 4.89 7.94 -28.04
N ALA A 112 4.98 8.09 -29.38
CA ALA A 112 6.25 8.13 -30.07
C ALA A 112 6.34 9.37 -30.94
N ARG A 113 7.53 10.00 -30.98
CA ARG A 113 7.83 11.11 -31.88
C ARG A 113 9.30 11.10 -32.31
N SER A 114 9.60 11.67 -33.48
CA SER A 114 10.97 11.83 -33.95
C SER A 114 11.69 12.94 -33.19
N LEU A 115 12.97 12.70 -32.86
CA LEU A 115 13.88 13.69 -32.26
C LEU A 115 14.78 14.38 -33.27
N ASP A 116 14.96 13.81 -34.48
CA ASP A 116 15.90 14.31 -35.49
C ASP A 116 15.22 15.01 -36.69
N GLY A 117 13.89 15.21 -36.61
CA GLY A 117 13.09 15.84 -37.66
C GLY A 117 12.87 14.99 -38.92
N ARG A 118 13.32 13.73 -38.91
CA ARG A 118 13.10 12.76 -39.99
C ARG A 118 11.92 11.89 -39.69
N THR A 119 11.45 11.14 -40.69
CA THR A 119 10.41 10.14 -40.54
C THR A 119 11.03 8.79 -40.29
N HIS A 120 10.57 8.07 -39.27
CA HIS A 120 11.00 6.74 -38.89
C HIS A 120 9.83 5.76 -38.93
N GLU A 121 10.08 4.54 -39.37
CA GLU A 121 9.11 3.43 -39.22
C GLU A 121 9.26 2.86 -37.81
N VAL A 122 8.17 2.89 -37.03
CA VAL A 122 8.19 2.53 -35.60
C VAL A 122 7.19 1.42 -35.33
N GLN A 123 7.64 0.41 -34.60
CA GLN A 123 6.82 -0.69 -34.09
C GLN A 123 7.08 -0.83 -32.61
N LEU A 124 6.01 -1.04 -31.84
CA LEU A 124 6.06 -1.27 -30.40
C LEU A 124 5.87 -2.74 -30.09
N TYR A 125 6.60 -3.25 -29.11
CA TYR A 125 6.43 -4.58 -28.53
C TYR A 125 6.28 -4.46 -27.01
N LEU A 126 5.33 -5.20 -26.45
CA LEU A 126 5.13 -5.35 -25.01
C LEU A 126 4.79 -6.81 -24.72
N GLU A 127 5.23 -7.30 -23.58
CA GLU A 127 4.88 -8.63 -23.11
C GLU A 127 4.56 -8.63 -21.61
N ALA A 128 3.74 -9.58 -21.21
CA ALA A 128 3.48 -9.91 -19.82
C ALA A 128 3.72 -11.40 -19.58
N THR A 129 4.28 -11.73 -18.41
CA THR A 129 4.50 -13.12 -18.00
C THR A 129 3.32 -13.63 -17.15
N PRO A 130 3.08 -14.93 -17.07
CA PRO A 130 2.02 -15.49 -16.21
C PRO A 130 2.34 -15.38 -14.71
N GLN A 131 3.52 -14.90 -14.34
CA GLN A 131 3.89 -14.61 -12.95
C GLN A 131 2.93 -13.63 -12.25
N TRP A 132 2.14 -12.87 -13.03
CA TRP A 132 1.07 -12.00 -12.53
C TRP A 132 -0.10 -12.77 -11.89
N ALA A 133 -0.23 -14.08 -12.17
CA ALA A 133 -1.41 -14.86 -11.79
C ALA A 133 -1.06 -16.10 -10.94
N VAL A 134 0.12 -16.10 -10.32
CA VAL A 134 0.59 -17.19 -9.46
C VAL A 134 1.24 -16.66 -8.19
N ASN A 135 1.22 -17.46 -7.13
CA ASN A 135 1.97 -17.17 -5.91
C ASN A 135 3.46 -17.47 -6.08
N THR A 136 3.78 -18.60 -6.69
CA THR A 136 5.16 -19.07 -6.97
C THR A 136 5.29 -19.57 -8.41
N THR A 137 6.51 -19.54 -8.96
CA THR A 137 6.77 -19.86 -10.37
C THR A 137 6.69 -21.35 -10.72
N ASP A 138 6.66 -22.21 -9.73
CA ASP A 138 6.46 -23.66 -9.89
C ASP A 138 4.98 -24.04 -10.12
N GLN A 139 4.04 -23.11 -9.87
CA GLN A 139 2.62 -23.35 -10.16
C GLN A 139 2.36 -23.39 -11.66
N PRO A 140 1.70 -24.46 -12.15
CA PRO A 140 1.37 -24.55 -13.57
C PRO A 140 0.28 -23.55 -13.95
N VAL A 141 0.34 -23.04 -15.18
CA VAL A 141 -0.54 -21.98 -15.69
C VAL A 141 -1.29 -22.39 -16.96
N THR A 142 -2.40 -21.73 -17.18
CA THR A 142 -3.22 -21.86 -18.39
C THR A 142 -3.10 -20.61 -19.24
N PHE A 143 -3.38 -20.75 -20.54
CA PHE A 143 -3.37 -19.64 -21.50
C PHE A 143 -4.57 -19.74 -22.44
N GLU A 144 -5.15 -18.60 -22.75
CA GLU A 144 -6.28 -18.50 -23.67
C GLU A 144 -6.23 -17.18 -24.46
N LYS A 145 -6.47 -17.24 -25.77
CA LYS A 145 -6.74 -16.06 -26.61
C LYS A 145 -8.23 -16.00 -26.91
N ILE A 146 -8.86 -14.87 -26.61
CA ILE A 146 -10.29 -14.63 -26.78
C ILE A 146 -10.48 -13.42 -27.68
N GLU A 147 -11.36 -13.53 -28.66
CA GLU A 147 -11.78 -12.41 -29.50
C GLU A 147 -13.28 -12.16 -29.27
N LYS A 148 -13.63 -10.96 -28.83
CA LYS A 148 -15.02 -10.60 -28.50
C LYS A 148 -15.26 -9.10 -28.74
N ASP A 149 -16.32 -8.78 -29.44
CA ASP A 149 -16.86 -7.41 -29.63
C ASP A 149 -15.84 -6.38 -30.14
N GLY A 150 -14.90 -6.78 -31.02
CA GLY A 150 -13.87 -5.93 -31.60
C GLY A 150 -12.63 -5.76 -30.71
N TYR A 151 -12.54 -6.53 -29.65
CA TYR A 151 -11.36 -6.60 -28.77
C TYR A 151 -10.73 -7.98 -28.78
N VAL A 152 -9.45 -8.01 -28.50
CA VAL A 152 -8.70 -9.25 -28.26
C VAL A 152 -8.19 -9.27 -26.82
N TYR A 153 -8.29 -10.43 -26.20
CA TYR A 153 -7.85 -10.69 -24.83
C TYR A 153 -6.87 -11.86 -24.81
N LEU A 154 -5.74 -11.64 -24.17
CA LEU A 154 -4.84 -12.72 -23.78
C LEU A 154 -5.01 -12.95 -22.29
N LYS A 155 -5.27 -14.20 -21.90
CA LYS A 155 -5.63 -14.58 -20.53
C LYS A 155 -4.67 -15.63 -20.01
N THR A 156 -4.28 -15.54 -18.74
CA THR A 156 -3.52 -16.53 -18.00
C THR A 156 -3.96 -16.62 -16.55
N GLY A 157 -3.83 -17.78 -15.94
CA GLY A 157 -4.13 -18.04 -14.55
C GLY A 157 -3.52 -19.35 -14.10
N SER A 158 -3.44 -19.62 -12.80
CA SER A 158 -3.02 -20.92 -12.29
C SER A 158 -3.98 -22.03 -12.76
N VAL A 159 -3.48 -23.26 -12.86
CA VAL A 159 -4.31 -24.43 -13.20
C VAL A 159 -5.27 -24.76 -12.06
N ASP A 160 -4.78 -24.72 -10.83
CA ASP A 160 -5.51 -25.26 -9.68
C ASP A 160 -6.65 -24.35 -9.21
N GLN A 161 -6.56 -23.03 -9.44
CA GLN A 161 -7.62 -22.06 -9.10
C GLN A 161 -8.17 -22.24 -7.67
N GLU A 162 -7.29 -22.35 -6.67
CA GLU A 162 -7.67 -22.46 -5.26
C GLU A 162 -8.23 -21.13 -4.73
N VAL A 163 -9.45 -20.80 -5.14
CA VAL A 163 -10.09 -19.51 -4.83
C VAL A 163 -10.15 -19.29 -3.31
N LEU A 164 -9.48 -18.23 -2.81
CA LEU A 164 -9.39 -17.90 -1.37
C LEU A 164 -8.85 -19.06 -0.51
N GLY A 165 -8.17 -20.04 -1.11
CA GLY A 165 -7.76 -21.29 -0.46
C GLY A 165 -6.58 -21.14 0.49
N LYS A 166 -5.73 -20.12 0.29
CA LYS A 166 -4.54 -19.84 1.11
C LYS A 166 -4.69 -18.52 1.84
N LYS A 167 -3.98 -18.36 2.94
CA LYS A 167 -3.88 -17.09 3.68
C LYS A 167 -2.46 -16.89 4.19
N GLY A 168 -2.04 -15.63 4.28
CA GLY A 168 -0.70 -15.30 4.78
C GLY A 168 -0.24 -13.91 4.42
N ASP A 169 0.95 -13.56 4.90
CA ASP A 169 1.59 -12.28 4.66
C ASP A 169 2.12 -12.16 3.23
N ASP A 170 3.11 -12.97 2.85
CA ASP A 170 3.71 -12.96 1.50
C ASP A 170 2.89 -13.77 0.50
N LEU A 171 1.57 -13.60 0.54
CA LEU A 171 0.65 -14.27 -0.37
C LEU A 171 0.31 -13.37 -1.55
N ARG A 172 0.60 -13.85 -2.76
CA ARG A 172 0.10 -13.29 -4.03
C ARG A 172 -1.18 -14.02 -4.43
N ILE A 173 -2.04 -13.34 -5.16
CA ILE A 173 -3.25 -13.95 -5.70
C ILE A 173 -2.83 -15.04 -6.72
N ASP A 174 -3.21 -16.31 -6.47
CA ASP A 174 -2.96 -17.45 -7.34
C ASP A 174 -4.26 -18.11 -7.82
N TRP A 175 -5.37 -17.37 -7.70
CA TRP A 175 -6.68 -17.70 -8.25
C TRP A 175 -7.19 -16.55 -9.11
N GLY A 176 -8.12 -16.83 -10.01
CA GLY A 176 -8.55 -15.86 -11.01
C GLY A 176 -7.58 -15.75 -12.19
N TYR A 177 -7.67 -14.66 -12.93
CA TYR A 177 -6.99 -14.56 -14.22
C TYR A 177 -6.46 -13.16 -14.48
N PHE A 178 -5.23 -13.10 -14.95
CA PHE A 178 -4.64 -11.91 -15.55
C PHE A 178 -5.04 -11.81 -17.02
N TYR A 179 -5.31 -10.59 -17.48
CA TYR A 179 -5.67 -10.27 -18.85
C TYR A 179 -4.80 -9.16 -19.42
N LEU A 180 -4.44 -9.31 -20.70
CA LEU A 180 -3.99 -8.22 -21.56
C LEU A 180 -5.07 -8.02 -22.63
N SER A 181 -5.58 -6.80 -22.79
CA SER A 181 -6.64 -6.46 -23.74
C SER A 181 -6.25 -5.34 -24.67
N ALA A 182 -6.56 -5.51 -25.95
CA ALA A 182 -6.34 -4.49 -26.98
C ALA A 182 -7.51 -4.43 -27.96
N VAL A 183 -7.63 -3.30 -28.65
CA VAL A 183 -8.56 -3.13 -29.77
C VAL A 183 -8.06 -3.96 -30.95
N GLN A 184 -8.94 -4.72 -31.60
CA GLN A 184 -8.63 -5.39 -32.85
C GLN A 184 -8.38 -4.36 -33.96
N SER A 185 -7.18 -4.40 -34.55
CA SER A 185 -6.76 -3.51 -35.64
C SER A 185 -5.82 -4.26 -36.57
N PRO A 186 -5.74 -3.91 -37.87
CA PRO A 186 -4.73 -4.46 -38.77
C PRO A 186 -3.29 -4.20 -38.35
N ASP A 187 -3.04 -3.15 -37.56
CA ASP A 187 -1.74 -2.75 -37.07
C ASP A 187 -1.36 -3.44 -35.76
N VAL A 188 -2.35 -3.99 -35.02
CA VAL A 188 -2.16 -4.69 -33.75
C VAL A 188 -2.08 -6.20 -33.98
N THR A 189 -1.03 -6.82 -33.46
CA THR A 189 -0.92 -8.28 -33.39
C THR A 189 -0.65 -8.74 -31.95
N VAL A 190 -1.24 -9.88 -31.60
CA VAL A 190 -1.04 -10.50 -30.27
C VAL A 190 -0.72 -11.96 -30.41
N ALA A 191 0.08 -12.49 -29.49
CA ALA A 191 0.43 -13.92 -29.45
C ALA A 191 0.58 -14.42 -28.02
N ILE A 192 0.36 -15.72 -27.85
CA ILE A 192 0.81 -16.47 -26.69
C ILE A 192 1.90 -17.39 -27.20
N ASP A 193 3.14 -17.16 -26.79
CA ASP A 193 4.29 -17.88 -27.35
C ASP A 193 5.44 -17.94 -26.34
N GLU A 194 6.47 -18.70 -26.64
CA GLU A 194 7.69 -18.74 -25.85
C GLU A 194 8.39 -17.37 -25.91
N TYR A 195 8.94 -16.96 -24.78
CA TYR A 195 9.55 -15.65 -24.53
C TYR A 195 10.53 -15.20 -25.64
N TYR A 196 11.46 -16.07 -26.08
CA TYR A 196 12.40 -15.72 -27.14
C TYR A 196 11.80 -15.85 -28.53
N ALA A 197 10.87 -16.78 -28.74
CA ALA A 197 10.20 -16.97 -30.01
C ALA A 197 9.34 -15.73 -30.36
N ALA A 198 8.60 -15.21 -29.40
CA ALA A 198 7.83 -13.97 -29.56
C ALA A 198 8.71 -12.78 -29.96
N LYS A 199 9.83 -12.56 -29.26
CA LYS A 199 10.79 -11.49 -29.58
C LYS A 199 11.43 -11.67 -30.95
N LYS A 200 11.82 -12.90 -31.29
CA LYS A 200 12.42 -13.21 -32.60
C LYS A 200 11.44 -12.97 -33.74
N ALA A 201 10.18 -13.34 -33.58
CA ALA A 201 9.12 -13.04 -34.55
C ALA A 201 8.95 -11.55 -34.77
N PHE A 202 8.84 -10.78 -33.67
CA PHE A 202 8.74 -9.33 -33.73
C PHE A 202 9.96 -8.69 -34.42
N MET A 203 11.18 -9.12 -34.10
CA MET A 203 12.40 -8.58 -34.71
C MET A 203 12.53 -8.91 -36.21
N SER A 204 11.89 -9.97 -36.68
CA SER A 204 11.96 -10.40 -38.06
C SER A 204 11.17 -9.50 -39.01
N ASP A 205 9.92 -9.22 -38.67
CA ASP A 205 8.98 -8.50 -39.51
C ASP A 205 8.03 -7.55 -38.78
N GLY A 206 8.27 -7.32 -37.49
CA GLY A 206 7.46 -6.45 -36.63
C GLY A 206 6.10 -7.03 -36.25
N LYS A 207 5.87 -8.30 -36.54
CA LYS A 207 4.61 -8.98 -36.27
C LYS A 207 4.79 -10.21 -35.41
N LEU A 208 3.80 -10.50 -34.59
CA LEU A 208 3.74 -11.73 -33.83
C LEU A 208 3.11 -12.84 -34.67
N SER A 209 3.61 -14.04 -34.55
CA SER A 209 3.18 -15.16 -35.42
C SER A 209 1.71 -15.59 -35.20
N GLY A 210 1.12 -15.19 -34.08
CA GLY A 210 -0.28 -15.50 -33.76
C GLY A 210 -0.60 -16.96 -33.50
N LYS A 211 0.40 -17.85 -33.62
CA LYS A 211 0.23 -19.29 -33.41
C LYS A 211 0.83 -19.65 -32.05
N ALA A 212 0.02 -20.26 -31.20
CA ALA A 212 0.44 -20.84 -29.93
C ALA A 212 1.19 -22.16 -30.11
N GLU A 213 2.31 -22.16 -30.86
CA GLU A 213 3.01 -23.39 -31.21
C GLU A 213 3.95 -23.91 -30.10
N ASN A 214 4.39 -23.01 -29.19
CA ASN A 214 5.38 -23.33 -28.16
C ASN A 214 4.92 -22.89 -26.78
N VAL A 215 3.72 -23.27 -26.37
CA VAL A 215 3.14 -22.91 -25.07
C VAL A 215 3.47 -23.99 -24.04
N SER A 216 4.07 -23.62 -22.94
CA SER A 216 4.28 -24.49 -21.79
C SER A 216 3.49 -24.00 -20.57
N PRO A 217 2.76 -24.89 -19.89
CA PRO A 217 2.17 -24.55 -18.59
C PRO A 217 3.22 -24.44 -17.46
N ASP A 218 4.43 -24.95 -17.69
CA ASP A 218 5.53 -25.02 -16.73
C ASP A 218 6.53 -23.89 -17.04
N MET A 219 6.47 -22.83 -16.22
CA MET A 219 7.31 -21.64 -16.36
C MET A 219 8.79 -21.90 -16.10
N GLU A 220 9.12 -22.89 -15.28
CA GLU A 220 10.51 -23.22 -14.96
C GLU A 220 11.20 -23.90 -16.14
N LYS A 221 10.46 -24.68 -16.90
CA LYS A 221 10.98 -25.30 -18.14
C LYS A 221 11.05 -24.29 -19.28
N GLN A 222 10.01 -23.50 -19.44
CA GLN A 222 9.87 -22.58 -20.56
C GLN A 222 8.92 -21.44 -20.21
N MET A 223 9.43 -20.21 -20.21
CA MET A 223 8.60 -19.04 -20.01
C MET A 223 7.74 -18.78 -21.26
N THR A 224 6.44 -18.87 -21.09
CA THR A 224 5.44 -18.44 -22.08
C THR A 224 4.98 -17.02 -21.73
N VAL A 225 4.79 -16.18 -22.73
CA VAL A 225 4.37 -14.78 -22.56
C VAL A 225 3.09 -14.45 -23.29
N LEU A 226 2.38 -13.48 -22.80
CA LEU A 226 1.30 -12.79 -23.47
C LEU A 226 1.92 -11.57 -24.15
N ALA A 227 2.11 -11.66 -25.47
CA ALA A 227 2.81 -10.67 -26.27
C ALA A 227 1.84 -9.79 -27.07
N TYR A 228 2.16 -8.51 -27.17
CA TYR A 228 1.44 -7.48 -27.90
C TYR A 228 2.42 -6.74 -28.81
N SER A 229 2.00 -6.41 -30.02
CA SER A 229 2.74 -5.54 -30.94
C SER A 229 1.79 -4.60 -31.65
N ASP A 230 2.22 -3.34 -31.81
CA ASP A 230 1.52 -2.30 -32.57
C ASP A 230 2.45 -1.67 -33.59
N ASN A 231 2.00 -1.57 -34.83
CA ASN A 231 2.70 -0.89 -35.91
C ASN A 231 2.28 0.58 -35.97
N LEU A 232 3.09 1.47 -35.38
CA LEU A 232 2.85 2.92 -35.37
C LEU A 232 3.09 3.57 -36.73
N GLY A 233 3.61 2.81 -37.70
CA GLY A 233 3.90 3.28 -39.04
C GLY A 233 4.96 4.40 -39.08
N LYS A 234 4.68 5.44 -39.87
CA LYS A 234 5.59 6.57 -40.10
C LYS A 234 5.45 7.62 -39.01
N VAL A 235 6.40 7.65 -38.09
CA VAL A 235 6.51 8.61 -37.00
C VAL A 235 7.45 9.74 -37.40
N ASN A 236 6.98 10.98 -37.28
CA ASN A 236 7.73 12.22 -37.51
C ASN A 236 7.70 13.08 -36.22
N GLU A 237 7.89 14.40 -36.31
CA GLU A 237 7.79 15.30 -35.16
C GLU A 237 6.39 15.33 -34.51
N LYS A 238 5.35 14.92 -35.23
CA LYS A 238 3.99 14.80 -34.70
C LYS A 238 3.88 13.47 -33.93
N THR A 239 3.42 13.55 -32.69
CA THR A 239 3.23 12.39 -31.83
C THR A 239 2.20 11.41 -32.41
N VAL A 240 2.56 10.14 -32.44
CA VAL A 240 1.68 9.01 -32.70
C VAL A 240 1.48 8.26 -31.39
N SER A 241 0.26 7.88 -31.05
CA SER A 241 -0.07 7.26 -29.77
C SER A 241 -0.98 6.05 -29.92
N GLY A 242 -0.84 5.11 -28.98
CA GLY A 242 -1.74 3.99 -28.82
C GLY A 242 -1.86 3.62 -27.32
N HIS A 243 -2.70 2.64 -27.04
CA HIS A 243 -2.86 2.12 -25.68
C HIS A 243 -3.35 0.68 -25.67
N LEU A 244 -3.12 0.00 -24.55
CA LEU A 244 -3.70 -1.27 -24.21
C LEU A 244 -4.12 -1.27 -22.74
N LEU A 245 -4.92 -2.25 -22.36
CA LEU A 245 -5.31 -2.46 -20.97
C LEU A 245 -4.72 -3.77 -20.45
N ILE A 246 -4.29 -3.74 -19.19
CA ILE A 246 -3.99 -4.95 -18.42
C ILE A 246 -4.94 -4.99 -17.22
N GLY A 247 -5.28 -6.18 -16.75
CA GLY A 247 -6.19 -6.27 -15.62
C GLY A 247 -6.27 -7.66 -15.00
N TYR A 248 -7.04 -7.76 -13.93
CA TYR A 248 -7.16 -8.98 -13.16
C TYR A 248 -8.60 -9.22 -12.68
N ASP A 249 -9.11 -10.41 -12.92
CA ASP A 249 -10.35 -10.90 -12.33
C ASP A 249 -10.05 -11.91 -11.22
N ASP A 250 -10.23 -11.51 -9.98
CA ASP A 250 -9.98 -12.34 -8.80
C ASP A 250 -11.13 -13.29 -8.44
N LEU A 251 -12.17 -13.39 -9.26
CA LEU A 251 -13.39 -14.19 -9.08
C LEU A 251 -14.13 -13.84 -7.78
N TYR A 252 -13.52 -14.10 -6.65
CA TYR A 252 -13.88 -13.64 -5.31
C TYR A 252 -12.67 -12.96 -4.68
N ALA A 253 -12.89 -11.80 -4.09
CA ALA A 253 -11.82 -10.95 -3.59
C ALA A 253 -11.43 -11.28 -2.14
N ILE A 254 -12.42 -11.48 -1.28
CA ILE A 254 -12.28 -11.64 0.18
C ILE A 254 -13.29 -12.67 0.68
N GLN A 255 -12.89 -13.47 1.65
CA GLN A 255 -13.85 -14.21 2.48
C GLN A 255 -14.13 -13.38 3.74
N TYR A 256 -15.38 -12.99 3.95
CA TYR A 256 -15.82 -12.17 5.07
C TYR A 256 -16.78 -12.96 5.97
N PHE A 257 -16.31 -13.35 7.15
CA PHE A 257 -17.02 -14.22 8.11
C PHE A 257 -17.70 -15.43 7.45
N ASN A 258 -16.88 -16.19 6.69
CA ASN A 258 -17.24 -17.38 5.92
C ASN A 258 -18.15 -17.13 4.71
N ASP A 259 -18.29 -15.89 4.26
CA ASP A 259 -19.02 -15.53 3.06
C ASP A 259 -18.05 -14.96 2.01
N ASN A 260 -18.00 -15.58 0.83
CA ASN A 260 -17.10 -15.14 -0.24
C ASN A 260 -17.66 -13.91 -0.93
N ARG A 261 -16.93 -12.80 -0.89
CA ARG A 261 -17.34 -11.52 -1.45
C ARG A 261 -16.60 -11.24 -2.75
N MET A 262 -17.35 -10.82 -3.77
CA MET A 262 -16.80 -10.34 -5.03
C MET A 262 -16.27 -8.92 -4.88
N ALA A 263 -15.30 -8.54 -5.70
CA ALA A 263 -14.85 -7.16 -5.80
C ALA A 263 -16.00 -6.21 -6.16
N TYR A 264 -15.94 -4.98 -5.67
CA TYR A 264 -17.02 -3.98 -5.82
C TYR A 264 -17.46 -3.79 -7.27
N TRP A 265 -16.53 -3.67 -8.22
CA TRP A 265 -16.80 -3.49 -9.65
C TRP A 265 -17.68 -4.57 -10.29
N LYS A 266 -17.76 -5.76 -9.68
CA LYS A 266 -18.57 -6.87 -10.21
C LYS A 266 -20.06 -6.71 -9.95
N HIS A 267 -20.48 -5.78 -9.10
CA HIS A 267 -21.89 -5.58 -8.73
C HIS A 267 -22.61 -6.90 -8.37
N ASN A 268 -21.97 -7.69 -7.50
CA ASN A 268 -22.46 -9.02 -7.12
C ASN A 268 -22.66 -9.98 -8.32
N GLY A 269 -21.78 -9.88 -9.32
CA GLY A 269 -21.79 -10.75 -10.50
C GLY A 269 -22.63 -10.26 -11.67
N GLN A 270 -23.13 -9.02 -11.62
CA GLN A 270 -23.87 -8.41 -12.73
C GLN A 270 -22.95 -7.90 -13.86
N THR A 271 -21.67 -7.66 -13.56
CA THR A 271 -20.66 -7.19 -14.50
C THR A 271 -19.58 -8.27 -14.65
N ASP A 272 -19.30 -8.68 -15.89
CA ASP A 272 -18.18 -9.56 -16.18
C ASP A 272 -16.91 -8.78 -16.56
N ILE A 273 -15.79 -9.47 -16.64
CA ILE A 273 -14.50 -8.84 -16.94
C ILE A 273 -14.45 -8.23 -18.36
N PHE A 274 -15.14 -8.82 -19.32
CA PHE A 274 -15.17 -8.33 -20.70
C PHE A 274 -15.99 -7.05 -20.81
N ASP A 275 -17.10 -6.95 -20.08
CA ASP A 275 -17.91 -5.73 -19.98
C ASP A 275 -17.09 -4.60 -19.36
N ALA A 276 -16.33 -4.90 -18.28
CA ALA A 276 -15.46 -3.93 -17.64
C ALA A 276 -14.37 -3.42 -18.60
N PHE A 277 -13.67 -4.33 -19.29
CA PHE A 277 -12.65 -3.93 -20.27
C PHE A 277 -13.24 -3.14 -21.45
N ALA A 278 -14.37 -3.56 -22.00
CA ALA A 278 -15.03 -2.85 -23.09
C ALA A 278 -15.43 -1.41 -22.68
N LYS A 279 -15.93 -1.23 -21.44
CA LYS A 279 -16.18 0.08 -20.85
C LYS A 279 -14.88 0.88 -20.76
N GLY A 280 -13.79 0.29 -20.22
CA GLY A 280 -12.49 0.94 -20.09
C GLY A 280 -11.92 1.40 -21.43
N GLN A 281 -11.98 0.56 -22.46
CA GLN A 281 -11.55 0.91 -23.82
C GLN A 281 -12.35 2.09 -24.38
N LYS A 282 -13.67 2.06 -24.23
CA LYS A 282 -14.58 3.11 -24.74
C LYS A 282 -14.37 4.45 -24.03
N GLU A 283 -14.10 4.41 -22.73
CA GLU A 283 -13.97 5.60 -21.87
C GLU A 283 -12.51 6.12 -21.78
N TYR A 284 -11.56 5.50 -22.46
CA TYR A 284 -10.13 5.78 -22.35
C TYR A 284 -9.78 7.27 -22.31
N ALA A 285 -10.17 8.04 -23.34
CA ALA A 285 -9.80 9.46 -23.43
C ALA A 285 -10.38 10.31 -22.27
N GLY A 286 -11.62 10.00 -21.87
CA GLY A 286 -12.26 10.64 -20.72
C GLY A 286 -11.56 10.29 -19.40
N MET A 287 -11.18 9.04 -19.23
CA MET A 287 -10.49 8.56 -18.02
C MET A 287 -9.10 9.16 -17.91
N MET A 288 -8.33 9.21 -19.00
CA MET A 288 -7.01 9.88 -19.00
C MET A 288 -7.11 11.33 -18.54
N LYS A 289 -8.12 12.06 -19.06
CA LYS A 289 -8.34 13.44 -18.65
C LYS A 289 -8.73 13.54 -17.17
N ARG A 290 -9.64 12.70 -16.67
CA ARG A 290 -10.06 12.71 -15.27
C ARG A 290 -8.88 12.43 -14.34
N CYS A 291 -8.05 11.44 -14.66
CA CYS A 291 -6.84 11.12 -13.91
C CYS A 291 -5.85 12.31 -13.88
N ALA A 292 -5.58 12.92 -15.03
CA ALA A 292 -4.68 14.07 -15.11
C ALA A 292 -5.22 15.30 -14.33
N ASP A 293 -6.53 15.57 -14.42
CA ASP A 293 -7.19 16.66 -13.67
C ASP A 293 -7.11 16.41 -12.15
N PHE A 294 -7.33 15.18 -11.71
CA PHE A 294 -7.22 14.78 -10.32
C PHE A 294 -5.77 14.90 -9.82
N ASP A 295 -4.83 14.37 -10.57
CA ASP A 295 -3.40 14.43 -10.26
C ASP A 295 -2.93 15.89 -10.11
N GLY A 296 -3.30 16.75 -11.07
CA GLY A 296 -2.98 18.17 -11.01
C GLY A 296 -3.57 18.88 -9.79
N ARG A 297 -4.81 18.57 -9.44
CA ARG A 297 -5.49 19.13 -8.24
C ARG A 297 -4.79 18.68 -6.96
N LEU A 298 -4.56 17.38 -6.75
CA LEU A 298 -3.91 16.87 -5.55
C LEU A 298 -2.50 17.46 -5.39
N MET A 299 -1.71 17.48 -6.46
CA MET A 299 -0.37 18.06 -6.42
C MET A 299 -0.39 19.54 -6.06
N GLN A 300 -1.35 20.31 -6.59
CA GLN A 300 -1.51 21.73 -6.27
C GLN A 300 -1.91 21.94 -4.81
N GLU A 301 -2.90 21.23 -4.31
CA GLU A 301 -3.40 21.33 -2.93
C GLU A 301 -2.31 20.96 -1.92
N THR A 302 -1.61 19.86 -2.15
CA THR A 302 -0.55 19.39 -1.24
C THR A 302 0.71 20.25 -1.33
N ALA A 303 1.04 20.80 -2.51
CA ALA A 303 2.13 21.77 -2.64
C ALA A 303 1.81 23.09 -1.92
N ALA A 304 0.56 23.53 -1.95
CA ALA A 304 0.12 24.70 -1.19
C ALA A 304 0.20 24.48 0.33
N ALA A 305 -0.05 23.25 0.79
CA ALA A 305 0.01 22.87 2.20
C ALA A 305 1.43 22.72 2.75
N GLY A 306 2.34 22.07 2.01
CA GLY A 306 3.66 21.68 2.52
C GLY A 306 4.82 21.80 1.52
N GLY A 307 4.61 22.44 0.36
CA GLY A 307 5.62 22.60 -0.69
C GLY A 307 5.69 21.42 -1.68
N GLN A 308 6.47 21.60 -2.77
CA GLN A 308 6.55 20.64 -3.86
C GLN A 308 7.02 19.23 -3.40
N LYS A 309 8.00 19.17 -2.52
CA LYS A 309 8.54 17.91 -1.98
C LYS A 309 7.52 17.15 -1.15
N TYR A 310 6.67 17.86 -0.42
CA TYR A 310 5.55 17.27 0.29
C TYR A 310 4.51 16.71 -0.68
N ALA A 311 4.22 17.42 -1.76
CA ALA A 311 3.31 16.92 -2.80
C ALA A 311 3.81 15.63 -3.46
N GLU A 312 5.11 15.49 -3.70
CA GLU A 312 5.72 14.25 -4.22
C GLU A 312 5.53 13.07 -3.25
N LEU A 313 5.72 13.29 -1.94
CA LEU A 313 5.42 12.28 -0.91
C LEU A 313 3.93 11.92 -0.89
N CYS A 314 3.04 12.91 -0.96
CA CYS A 314 1.60 12.69 -0.99
C CYS A 314 1.14 11.89 -2.22
N ALA A 315 1.72 12.16 -3.40
CA ALA A 315 1.41 11.38 -4.62
C ALA A 315 1.77 9.90 -4.45
N LEU A 316 2.93 9.62 -3.86
CA LEU A 316 3.38 8.25 -3.59
C LEU A 316 2.50 7.58 -2.52
N ALA A 317 2.23 8.26 -1.40
CA ALA A 317 1.39 7.75 -0.32
C ALA A 317 -0.04 7.46 -0.78
N TYR A 318 -0.63 8.35 -1.60
CA TYR A 318 -1.96 8.19 -2.17
C TYR A 318 -2.12 6.87 -2.90
N ARG A 319 -1.25 6.62 -3.87
CA ARG A 319 -1.32 5.40 -4.68
C ARG A 319 -1.04 4.14 -3.85
N GLN A 320 -0.08 4.20 -2.95
CA GLN A 320 0.27 3.07 -2.09
C GLN A 320 -0.87 2.70 -1.14
N ALA A 321 -1.48 3.68 -0.47
CA ALA A 321 -2.56 3.44 0.47
C ALA A 321 -3.81 2.83 -0.20
N ILE A 322 -4.28 3.38 -1.32
CA ILE A 322 -5.44 2.81 -2.03
C ILE A 322 -5.15 1.38 -2.48
N SER A 323 -3.98 1.17 -3.05
CA SER A 323 -3.61 -0.14 -3.57
C SER A 323 -3.45 -1.20 -2.48
N ALA A 324 -3.23 -0.84 -1.21
CA ALA A 324 -3.19 -1.77 -0.07
C ALA A 324 -4.58 -2.24 0.40
N HIS A 325 -5.65 -1.76 -0.22
CA HIS A 325 -7.01 -2.05 0.19
C HIS A 325 -7.80 -2.78 -0.89
N LYS A 326 -8.79 -3.55 -0.45
CA LYS A 326 -9.79 -4.18 -1.32
C LYS A 326 -11.18 -3.70 -0.93
N LEU A 327 -11.92 -3.17 -1.90
CA LEU A 327 -13.29 -2.75 -1.72
C LEU A 327 -14.25 -3.88 -2.12
N VAL A 328 -15.09 -4.28 -1.18
CA VAL A 328 -16.20 -5.20 -1.38
C VAL A 328 -17.42 -4.66 -0.63
N THR A 329 -18.57 -5.34 -0.71
CA THR A 329 -19.75 -5.03 0.09
C THR A 329 -20.17 -6.24 0.94
N ASP A 330 -20.78 -5.98 2.08
CA ASP A 330 -21.49 -7.03 2.85
C ASP A 330 -22.82 -7.41 2.18
N LYS A 331 -23.63 -8.24 2.85
CA LYS A 331 -24.95 -8.69 2.34
C LYS A 331 -25.98 -7.58 2.31
N GLU A 332 -25.84 -6.62 3.19
CA GLU A 332 -26.69 -5.46 3.36
C GLU A 332 -26.31 -4.32 2.41
N GLY A 333 -25.17 -4.44 1.69
CA GLY A 333 -24.67 -3.45 0.76
C GLY A 333 -23.75 -2.39 1.41
N ASN A 334 -23.39 -2.54 2.68
CA ASN A 334 -22.43 -1.64 3.31
C ASN A 334 -21.03 -1.84 2.73
N LEU A 335 -20.29 -0.76 2.58
CA LEU A 335 -18.90 -0.82 2.10
C LEU A 335 -18.01 -1.51 3.13
N LEU A 336 -17.15 -2.39 2.65
CA LEU A 336 -16.05 -3.01 3.37
C LEU A 336 -14.76 -2.70 2.59
N PHE A 337 -13.95 -1.80 3.12
CA PHE A 337 -12.69 -1.37 2.50
C PHE A 337 -11.53 -1.91 3.31
N LEU A 338 -11.14 -3.14 3.01
CA LEU A 338 -10.26 -3.95 3.85
C LEU A 338 -8.80 -3.77 3.44
N SER A 339 -7.98 -3.30 4.38
CA SER A 339 -6.53 -3.23 4.22
C SER A 339 -5.91 -4.63 4.29
N LYS A 340 -4.80 -4.83 3.57
CA LYS A 340 -3.86 -5.93 3.82
C LYS A 340 -2.59 -5.35 4.40
N GLU A 341 -2.18 -5.81 5.56
CA GLU A 341 -0.87 -5.52 6.13
C GLU A 341 0.18 -6.39 5.44
N ASN A 342 0.96 -5.76 4.54
CA ASN A 342 1.92 -6.47 3.71
C ASN A 342 3.30 -6.53 4.36
N PHE A 343 3.97 -7.67 4.22
CA PHE A 343 5.35 -7.92 4.68
C PHE A 343 5.57 -7.66 6.19
N SER A 344 4.52 -7.87 6.98
CA SER A 344 4.54 -7.80 8.43
C SER A 344 3.93 -9.08 9.02
N ASN A 345 2.61 -9.20 9.02
CA ASN A 345 1.91 -10.37 9.54
C ASN A 345 0.74 -10.85 8.63
N GLY A 346 0.41 -10.09 7.60
CA GLY A 346 -0.67 -10.39 6.66
C GLY A 346 -2.07 -10.15 7.20
N SER A 347 -2.23 -9.43 8.31
CA SER A 347 -3.54 -9.09 8.88
C SER A 347 -4.40 -8.31 7.89
N ILE A 348 -5.71 -8.51 7.95
CA ILE A 348 -6.70 -7.84 7.11
C ILE A 348 -7.64 -7.01 7.97
N GLY A 349 -7.92 -5.76 7.53
CA GLY A 349 -8.77 -4.83 8.25
C GLY A 349 -8.23 -4.47 9.63
N THR A 350 -6.92 -4.22 9.71
CA THR A 350 -6.19 -3.91 10.93
C THR A 350 -6.50 -2.48 11.38
N VAL A 351 -6.83 -2.29 12.65
CA VAL A 351 -7.31 -1.01 13.20
C VAL A 351 -6.17 0.01 13.35
N ASP A 352 -5.03 -0.39 13.88
CA ASP A 352 -3.85 0.49 14.04
C ASP A 352 -3.21 0.87 12.69
N ILE A 353 -3.58 0.16 11.63
CA ILE A 353 -3.27 0.46 10.23
C ILE A 353 -4.26 1.45 9.62
N THR A 354 -5.53 1.31 9.94
CA THR A 354 -6.59 2.25 9.55
C THR A 354 -6.30 3.65 10.10
N TYR A 355 -5.77 3.74 11.30
CA TYR A 355 -5.52 4.99 12.00
C TYR A 355 -4.56 5.95 11.27
N PRO A 356 -3.34 5.56 10.86
CA PRO A 356 -2.44 6.45 10.12
C PRO A 356 -2.91 6.77 8.70
N SER A 357 -3.68 5.90 8.04
CA SER A 357 -4.19 6.13 6.69
C SER A 357 -5.46 6.98 6.65
N ALA A 358 -6.19 7.07 7.75
CA ALA A 358 -7.49 7.74 7.84
C ALA A 358 -7.52 9.20 7.34
N PRO A 359 -6.52 10.07 7.63
CA PRO A 359 -6.58 11.47 7.19
C PRO A 359 -6.79 11.64 5.69
N MET A 360 -6.17 10.79 4.87
CA MET A 360 -6.35 10.83 3.42
C MET A 360 -7.79 10.51 3.01
N PHE A 361 -8.39 9.47 3.60
CA PHE A 361 -9.77 9.08 3.29
C PHE A 361 -10.77 10.10 3.83
N LEU A 362 -10.52 10.70 5.00
CA LEU A 362 -11.33 11.80 5.52
C LEU A 362 -11.34 13.01 4.58
N CYS A 363 -10.21 13.33 3.94
CA CYS A 363 -10.11 14.45 3.01
C CYS A 363 -10.84 14.21 1.68
N TYR A 364 -10.80 12.97 1.16
CA TYR A 364 -11.27 12.71 -0.20
C TYR A 364 -12.57 11.91 -0.28
N ASN A 365 -12.79 10.94 0.62
CA ASN A 365 -14.03 10.17 0.69
C ASN A 365 -14.22 9.49 2.06
N PRO A 366 -14.92 10.12 3.02
CA PRO A 366 -15.16 9.55 4.35
C PRO A 366 -15.90 8.20 4.35
N GLU A 367 -16.67 7.90 3.29
CA GLU A 367 -17.35 6.59 3.17
C GLU A 367 -16.36 5.43 3.09
N LEU A 368 -15.16 5.65 2.53
CA LEU A 368 -14.10 4.65 2.53
C LEU A 368 -13.58 4.38 3.95
N LEU A 369 -13.41 5.42 4.77
CA LEU A 369 -13.03 5.25 6.17
C LEU A 369 -14.12 4.49 6.96
N LYS A 370 -15.39 4.79 6.74
CA LYS A 370 -16.49 3.98 7.31
C LYS A 370 -16.36 2.52 6.85
N GLY A 371 -16.06 2.29 5.57
CA GLY A 371 -15.81 0.96 5.02
C GLY A 371 -14.65 0.22 5.69
N MET A 372 -13.62 0.92 6.18
CA MET A 372 -12.52 0.34 6.95
C MET A 372 -12.95 -0.01 8.38
N MET A 373 -13.83 0.78 8.98
CA MET A 373 -14.30 0.61 10.36
C MET A 373 -15.46 -0.40 10.49
N ASN A 374 -16.31 -0.52 9.48
CA ASN A 374 -17.49 -1.40 9.48
C ASN A 374 -17.18 -2.86 9.86
N PRO A 375 -16.08 -3.49 9.41
CA PRO A 375 -15.74 -4.86 9.80
C PRO A 375 -15.53 -5.02 11.30
N ILE A 376 -14.92 -4.03 11.96
CA ILE A 376 -14.64 -4.04 13.40
C ILE A 376 -15.92 -3.84 14.21
N PHE A 377 -16.79 -2.93 13.77
CA PHE A 377 -18.12 -2.78 14.39
C PHE A 377 -18.93 -4.06 14.27
N TYR A 378 -19.02 -4.63 13.03
CA TYR A 378 -19.73 -5.90 12.85
C TYR A 378 -19.16 -7.01 13.73
N TYR A 379 -17.85 -7.16 13.82
CA TYR A 379 -17.21 -8.19 14.62
C TYR A 379 -17.58 -8.05 16.10
N SER A 380 -17.57 -6.84 16.63
CA SER A 380 -17.90 -6.53 18.03
C SER A 380 -19.40 -6.67 18.31
N GLU A 381 -20.27 -6.15 17.43
CA GLU A 381 -21.73 -6.11 17.65
C GLU A 381 -22.43 -7.45 17.38
N SER A 382 -21.83 -8.31 16.55
CA SER A 382 -22.38 -9.65 16.24
C SER A 382 -22.23 -10.68 17.38
N GLY A 383 -21.57 -10.30 18.48
CA GLY A 383 -21.28 -11.21 19.60
C GLY A 383 -20.15 -12.21 19.32
N ARG A 384 -19.43 -12.06 18.20
CA ARG A 384 -18.26 -12.88 17.87
C ARG A 384 -17.01 -12.43 18.62
N TRP A 385 -16.96 -11.15 19.00
CA TRP A 385 -15.93 -10.54 19.82
C TRP A 385 -16.55 -10.02 21.12
N ASN A 386 -16.13 -10.58 22.26
CA ASN A 386 -16.78 -10.34 23.57
C ASN A 386 -15.90 -9.55 24.55
N LYS A 387 -14.78 -8.97 24.08
CA LYS A 387 -13.92 -8.15 24.92
C LYS A 387 -14.43 -6.69 24.95
N PRO A 388 -14.13 -5.93 26.04
CA PRO A 388 -14.63 -4.55 26.19
C PRO A 388 -13.83 -3.51 25.38
N PHE A 389 -13.10 -3.94 24.36
CA PHE A 389 -12.30 -3.16 23.45
C PHE A 389 -12.32 -3.77 22.04
N PRO A 390 -11.98 -3.03 20.97
CA PRO A 390 -11.98 -3.55 19.61
C PRO A 390 -10.93 -4.65 19.40
N SER A 391 -11.15 -5.49 18.41
CA SER A 391 -10.11 -6.41 17.92
C SER A 391 -9.02 -5.63 17.16
N HIS A 392 -7.81 -6.18 17.13
CA HIS A 392 -6.70 -5.65 16.32
C HIS A 392 -7.00 -5.73 14.81
N ASP A 393 -7.53 -6.87 14.36
CA ASP A 393 -7.81 -7.17 12.95
C ASP A 393 -9.09 -8.03 12.83
N VAL A 394 -9.49 -8.33 11.60
CA VAL A 394 -10.59 -9.26 11.32
C VAL A 394 -10.14 -10.54 10.61
N GLY A 395 -8.84 -10.82 10.56
CA GLY A 395 -8.32 -12.07 10.00
C GLY A 395 -6.94 -11.93 9.34
N THR A 396 -6.56 -12.95 8.57
CA THR A 396 -5.38 -12.95 7.71
C THR A 396 -5.80 -13.00 6.25
N TYR A 397 -5.24 -12.10 5.43
CA TYR A 397 -5.58 -11.98 4.00
C TYR A 397 -5.50 -13.33 3.26
N PRO A 398 -6.50 -13.67 2.42
CA PRO A 398 -7.72 -12.93 2.09
C PRO A 398 -8.96 -13.32 2.93
N GLN A 399 -8.77 -13.95 4.09
CA GLN A 399 -9.81 -14.51 4.94
C GLN A 399 -10.07 -13.63 6.18
N ALA A 400 -11.07 -12.75 6.08
CA ALA A 400 -11.52 -11.88 7.15
C ALA A 400 -12.59 -12.59 8.02
N ASN A 401 -12.16 -13.56 8.84
CA ASN A 401 -13.04 -14.44 9.62
C ASN A 401 -12.93 -14.28 11.15
N GLY A 402 -12.30 -13.22 11.63
CA GLY A 402 -12.03 -12.89 13.03
C GLY A 402 -10.54 -12.76 13.31
N GLN A 403 -10.17 -12.06 14.38
CA GLN A 403 -8.80 -11.72 14.73
C GLN A 403 -7.87 -12.93 14.69
N THR A 404 -6.74 -12.76 14.04
CA THR A 404 -5.66 -13.75 13.96
C THR A 404 -4.36 -13.28 14.59
N TYR A 405 -4.21 -11.99 14.84
CA TYR A 405 -3.05 -11.46 15.57
C TYR A 405 -2.99 -12.00 16.99
N GLY A 406 -1.78 -12.34 17.44
CA GLY A 406 -1.60 -13.07 18.70
C GLY A 406 -1.69 -12.24 19.99
N GLY A 407 -1.83 -10.91 19.86
CA GLY A 407 -1.89 -9.97 20.97
C GLY A 407 -3.09 -9.02 20.88
N ASP A 408 -3.59 -8.59 22.03
CA ASP A 408 -4.56 -7.50 22.10
C ASP A 408 -3.84 -6.18 22.30
N MET A 409 -4.39 -5.11 21.73
CA MET A 409 -3.95 -3.74 21.95
C MET A 409 -5.12 -2.88 22.46
N PRO A 410 -5.60 -3.14 23.68
CA PRO A 410 -6.92 -2.68 24.10
C PRO A 410 -7.06 -1.16 24.19
N VAL A 411 -6.06 -0.45 24.69
CA VAL A 411 -6.07 1.02 24.76
C VAL A 411 -5.83 1.63 23.38
N GLU A 412 -4.95 1.05 22.60
CA GLU A 412 -4.62 1.47 21.24
C GLU A 412 -5.87 1.45 20.35
N GLU A 413 -6.52 0.30 20.24
CA GLU A 413 -7.62 0.13 19.30
C GLU A 413 -8.91 0.85 19.73
N SER A 414 -9.15 0.93 21.05
CA SER A 414 -10.25 1.72 21.57
C SER A 414 -10.07 3.20 21.25
N GLY A 415 -8.83 3.72 21.43
CA GLY A 415 -8.49 5.10 21.09
C GLY A 415 -8.63 5.37 19.61
N ASN A 416 -8.10 4.48 18.76
CA ASN A 416 -8.18 4.58 17.31
C ASN A 416 -9.64 4.69 16.84
N MET A 417 -10.49 3.75 17.22
CA MET A 417 -11.88 3.71 16.77
C MET A 417 -12.69 4.92 17.24
N LEU A 418 -12.50 5.38 18.47
CA LEU A 418 -13.19 6.57 19.00
C LEU A 418 -12.75 7.87 18.34
N ILE A 419 -11.44 8.05 18.11
CA ILE A 419 -10.89 9.21 17.41
C ILE A 419 -11.42 9.26 15.98
N LEU A 420 -11.37 8.12 15.24
CA LEU A 420 -11.81 8.06 13.85
C LEU A 420 -13.31 8.25 13.69
N ALA A 421 -14.13 7.68 14.58
CA ALA A 421 -15.58 7.93 14.59
C ALA A 421 -15.88 9.42 14.84
N THR A 422 -15.12 10.07 15.73
CA THR A 422 -15.24 11.52 15.98
C THR A 422 -14.83 12.34 14.76
N ALA A 423 -13.75 11.95 14.09
CA ALA A 423 -13.29 12.63 12.88
C ALA A 423 -14.33 12.57 11.76
N ILE A 424 -14.95 11.41 11.55
CA ILE A 424 -16.09 11.24 10.62
C ILE A 424 -17.23 12.20 11.01
N ALA A 425 -17.63 12.20 12.29
CA ALA A 425 -18.72 13.05 12.75
C ALA A 425 -18.46 14.55 12.50
N ILE A 426 -17.23 14.99 12.70
CA ILE A 426 -16.84 16.40 12.47
C ILE A 426 -16.87 16.74 10.98
N ILE A 427 -16.30 15.90 10.13
CA ILE A 427 -16.26 16.12 8.67
C ILE A 427 -17.68 16.14 8.07
N GLU A 428 -18.57 15.27 8.56
CA GLU A 428 -19.96 15.20 8.10
C GLU A 428 -20.87 16.25 8.77
N GLY A 429 -20.42 16.89 9.83
CA GLY A 429 -21.21 17.86 10.60
C GLY A 429 -22.36 17.22 11.41
N ASN A 430 -22.37 15.89 11.53
CA ASN A 430 -23.33 15.13 12.32
C ASN A 430 -22.69 13.85 12.87
N ALA A 431 -23.29 13.24 13.90
CA ALA A 431 -22.79 12.01 14.51
C ALA A 431 -23.68 10.79 14.20
N ASP A 432 -24.37 10.78 13.05
CA ASP A 432 -25.31 9.72 12.69
C ASP A 432 -24.63 8.35 12.52
N TYR A 433 -23.39 8.33 11.99
CA TYR A 433 -22.60 7.12 11.92
C TYR A 433 -22.28 6.58 13.33
N ALA A 434 -21.80 7.41 14.22
CA ALA A 434 -21.53 7.04 15.61
C ALA A 434 -22.81 6.59 16.36
N ALA A 435 -23.97 7.20 16.07
CA ALA A 435 -25.24 6.83 16.68
C ALA A 435 -25.65 5.37 16.37
N LYS A 436 -25.30 4.84 15.20
CA LYS A 436 -25.55 3.44 14.83
C LYS A 436 -24.77 2.46 15.71
N HIS A 437 -23.60 2.88 16.19
CA HIS A 437 -22.64 2.06 16.94
C HIS A 437 -22.48 2.53 18.39
N TRP A 438 -23.50 3.26 18.92
CA TRP A 438 -23.34 4.00 20.18
C TRP A 438 -23.00 3.11 21.38
N ASP A 439 -23.63 1.95 21.51
CA ASP A 439 -23.44 1.05 22.65
C ASP A 439 -22.01 0.48 22.71
N VAL A 440 -21.47 0.09 21.57
CA VAL A 440 -20.09 -0.42 21.50
C VAL A 440 -19.08 0.69 21.68
N LEU A 441 -19.32 1.89 21.13
CA LEU A 441 -18.49 3.07 21.36
C LEU A 441 -18.48 3.48 22.85
N THR A 442 -19.63 3.38 23.53
CA THR A 442 -19.71 3.61 24.97
C THR A 442 -18.86 2.60 25.75
N THR A 443 -18.92 1.32 25.38
CA THR A 443 -18.11 0.28 26.01
C THR A 443 -16.62 0.57 25.89
N TRP A 444 -16.16 0.97 24.71
CA TRP A 444 -14.76 1.29 24.47
C TRP A 444 -14.31 2.59 25.19
N ALA A 445 -15.19 3.60 25.25
CA ALA A 445 -14.92 4.82 25.97
C ALA A 445 -14.83 4.60 27.50
N ASP A 446 -15.70 3.75 28.06
CA ASP A 446 -15.63 3.37 29.47
C ASP A 446 -14.39 2.54 29.79
N TYR A 447 -13.95 1.69 28.86
CA TYR A 447 -12.67 0.98 28.98
C TYR A 447 -11.51 1.96 29.08
N LEU A 448 -11.44 2.96 28.19
CA LEU A 448 -10.39 3.98 28.22
C LEU A 448 -10.40 4.86 29.48
N LYS A 449 -11.57 5.17 30.03
CA LYS A 449 -11.66 5.89 31.31
C LYS A 449 -10.98 5.15 32.45
N LYS A 450 -11.03 3.83 32.40
CA LYS A 450 -10.51 2.96 33.45
C LYS A 450 -9.01 2.67 33.24
N GLU A 451 -8.60 2.34 32.02
CA GLU A 451 -7.27 1.76 31.74
C GLU A 451 -6.35 2.72 30.93
N GLY A 452 -6.87 3.85 30.44
CA GLY A 452 -6.16 4.64 29.42
C GLY A 452 -5.19 5.69 29.97
N LEU A 453 -5.27 6.10 31.26
CA LEU A 453 -4.36 7.14 31.78
C LEU A 453 -2.93 6.63 31.94
N ASP A 454 -2.78 5.44 32.48
CA ASP A 454 -1.48 4.79 32.69
C ASP A 454 -1.56 3.36 32.12
N PRO A 455 -1.39 3.18 30.81
CA PRO A 455 -1.63 1.91 30.14
C PRO A 455 -0.73 0.79 30.64
N ASP A 456 -1.33 -0.38 30.87
CA ASP A 456 -0.61 -1.60 31.13
C ASP A 456 0.27 -2.03 29.96
N ASN A 457 1.15 -3.03 30.20
CA ASN A 457 2.05 -3.57 29.20
C ASN A 457 1.31 -4.13 27.98
N GLN A 458 1.37 -3.43 26.90
CA GLN A 458 0.75 -3.76 25.61
C GLN A 458 1.57 -3.21 24.45
N LEU A 459 1.28 -3.67 23.22
CA LEU A 459 1.72 -3.01 22.01
C LEU A 459 0.85 -1.77 21.73
N CYS A 460 1.34 -0.92 20.86
CA CYS A 460 0.60 0.20 20.26
C CYS A 460 1.08 0.33 18.81
N THR A 461 0.64 1.33 18.06
CA THR A 461 1.08 1.55 16.67
C THR A 461 2.60 1.69 16.54
N ASP A 462 3.30 1.88 17.64
CA ASP A 462 4.76 1.82 17.76
C ASP A 462 5.26 0.40 18.15
N ASP A 463 4.55 -0.64 17.74
CA ASP A 463 4.79 -2.03 18.14
C ASP A 463 6.20 -2.53 17.81
N PHE A 464 6.84 -1.94 16.79
CA PHE A 464 8.26 -2.15 16.46
C PHE A 464 9.19 -1.79 17.61
N ALA A 465 8.73 -0.94 18.52
CA ALA A 465 9.41 -0.60 19.75
C ALA A 465 9.23 -1.67 20.85
N GLY A 466 8.31 -2.63 20.66
CA GLY A 466 7.99 -3.71 21.57
C GLY A 466 6.94 -3.35 22.62
N HIS A 467 6.56 -4.35 23.40
CA HIS A 467 5.62 -4.19 24.52
C HIS A 467 6.23 -3.37 25.65
N PHE A 468 5.51 -2.36 26.12
CA PHE A 468 5.86 -1.65 27.35
C PHE A 468 4.64 -1.01 28.01
N ALA A 469 4.71 -0.88 29.33
CA ALA A 469 3.70 -0.19 30.13
C ALA A 469 4.04 1.30 30.27
N HIS A 470 3.12 2.05 30.82
CA HIS A 470 3.32 3.46 31.19
C HIS A 470 3.58 4.39 30.00
N ASN A 471 3.13 3.99 28.78
CA ASN A 471 3.36 4.73 27.54
C ASN A 471 2.62 6.06 27.52
N THR A 472 3.37 7.16 27.52
CA THR A 472 2.78 8.51 27.59
C THR A 472 2.05 8.90 26.32
N ASN A 473 2.51 8.46 25.12
CA ASN A 473 1.85 8.77 23.87
C ASN A 473 0.57 7.94 23.68
N LEU A 474 0.54 6.70 24.16
CA LEU A 474 -0.66 5.86 24.18
C LEU A 474 -1.72 6.43 25.14
N SER A 475 -1.29 6.98 26.27
CA SER A 475 -2.18 7.70 27.21
C SER A 475 -2.82 8.92 26.54
N ILE A 476 -2.09 9.69 25.71
CA ILE A 476 -2.67 10.79 24.92
C ILE A 476 -3.78 10.27 23.99
N LYS A 477 -3.54 9.15 23.29
CA LYS A 477 -4.55 8.53 22.43
C LYS A 477 -5.83 8.21 23.18
N ALA A 478 -5.72 7.61 24.35
CA ALA A 478 -6.85 7.32 25.22
C ALA A 478 -7.63 8.58 25.62
N ILE A 479 -6.92 9.63 26.03
CA ILE A 479 -7.51 10.93 26.41
C ILE A 479 -8.25 11.55 25.22
N MET A 480 -7.66 11.50 24.01
CA MET A 480 -8.30 11.98 22.78
C MET A 480 -9.55 11.16 22.43
N GLY A 481 -9.51 9.84 22.58
CA GLY A 481 -10.67 8.95 22.37
C GLY A 481 -11.83 9.29 23.31
N ILE A 482 -11.55 9.49 24.60
CA ILE A 482 -12.54 9.89 25.61
C ILE A 482 -13.14 11.26 25.28
N ALA A 483 -12.30 12.23 24.93
CA ALA A 483 -12.75 13.58 24.56
C ALA A 483 -13.60 13.55 23.28
N GLY A 484 -13.17 12.76 22.28
CA GLY A 484 -13.92 12.55 21.04
C GLY A 484 -15.30 11.94 21.29
N TYR A 485 -15.41 10.93 22.15
CA TYR A 485 -16.70 10.38 22.54
C TYR A 485 -17.60 11.44 23.18
N GLY A 486 -17.06 12.25 24.09
CA GLY A 486 -17.78 13.39 24.67
C GLY A 486 -18.25 14.39 23.60
N LYS A 487 -17.43 14.69 22.59
CA LYS A 487 -17.79 15.57 21.46
C LYS A 487 -18.97 14.97 20.67
N MET A 488 -18.89 13.69 20.30
CA MET A 488 -19.98 12.99 19.58
C MET A 488 -21.27 12.95 20.41
N ALA A 489 -21.18 12.72 21.72
CA ALA A 489 -22.32 12.78 22.62
C ALA A 489 -23.01 14.16 22.59
N GLY A 490 -22.21 15.22 22.58
CA GLY A 490 -22.73 16.60 22.43
C GLY A 490 -23.45 16.82 21.10
N MET A 491 -22.90 16.34 19.99
CA MET A 491 -23.52 16.40 18.66
C MET A 491 -24.85 15.62 18.59
N LEU A 492 -24.98 14.55 19.37
CA LEU A 492 -26.22 13.76 19.52
C LEU A 492 -27.20 14.33 20.57
N GLY A 493 -26.93 15.50 21.14
CA GLY A 493 -27.77 16.12 22.18
C GLY A 493 -27.71 15.43 23.55
N LYS A 494 -26.76 14.50 23.76
CA LYS A 494 -26.57 13.78 25.04
C LYS A 494 -25.69 14.59 26.00
N LYS A 495 -26.19 15.75 26.42
CA LYS A 495 -25.41 16.78 27.14
C LYS A 495 -24.71 16.26 28.40
N GLU A 496 -25.40 15.53 29.27
CA GLU A 496 -24.82 15.02 30.53
C GLU A 496 -23.63 14.06 30.25
N ILE A 497 -23.76 13.21 29.25
CA ILE A 497 -22.67 12.33 28.80
C ILE A 497 -21.52 13.15 28.27
N ALA A 498 -21.78 14.11 27.40
CA ALA A 498 -20.77 15.02 26.85
C ALA A 498 -19.98 15.73 27.95
N ASP A 499 -20.67 16.39 28.87
CA ASP A 499 -20.06 17.12 29.98
C ASP A 499 -19.20 16.22 30.87
N SER A 500 -19.68 15.00 31.17
CA SER A 500 -18.97 14.01 31.99
C SER A 500 -17.67 13.52 31.34
N TYR A 501 -17.71 13.12 30.05
CA TYR A 501 -16.53 12.57 29.38
C TYR A 501 -15.49 13.65 29.05
N LEU A 502 -15.93 14.87 28.66
CA LEU A 502 -15.03 16.00 28.48
C LEU A 502 -14.35 16.45 29.79
N ALA A 503 -15.07 16.40 30.91
CA ALA A 503 -14.47 16.69 32.23
C ALA A 503 -13.43 15.62 32.61
N THR A 504 -13.74 14.32 32.37
CA THR A 504 -12.79 13.21 32.59
C THR A 504 -11.54 13.38 31.74
N ALA A 505 -11.67 13.68 30.43
CA ALA A 505 -10.53 13.89 29.55
C ALA A 505 -9.62 15.03 30.03
N ARG A 506 -10.20 16.17 30.47
CA ARG A 506 -9.43 17.28 31.03
C ARG A 506 -8.73 16.93 32.35
N GLU A 507 -9.37 16.17 33.21
CA GLU A 507 -8.77 15.69 34.45
C GLU A 507 -7.58 14.77 34.15
N MET A 508 -7.77 13.82 33.22
CA MET A 508 -6.69 12.91 32.80
C MET A 508 -5.53 13.67 32.16
N ALA A 509 -5.79 14.66 31.31
CA ALA A 509 -4.76 15.51 30.71
C ALA A 509 -3.94 16.27 31.76
N GLY A 510 -4.59 16.82 32.79
CA GLY A 510 -3.90 17.48 33.93
C GLY A 510 -2.99 16.51 34.68
N LYS A 511 -3.44 15.28 34.93
CA LYS A 511 -2.60 14.22 35.53
C LYS A 511 -1.46 13.83 34.62
N TRP A 512 -1.72 13.62 33.33
CA TRP A 512 -0.71 13.29 32.33
C TRP A 512 0.42 14.32 32.31
N ILE A 513 0.10 15.61 32.26
CA ILE A 513 1.10 16.70 32.30
C ILE A 513 2.02 16.55 33.51
N SER A 514 1.44 16.31 34.68
CA SER A 514 2.21 16.17 35.93
C SER A 514 3.10 14.93 35.95
N MET A 515 2.64 13.82 35.40
CA MET A 515 3.33 12.52 35.38
C MET A 515 4.43 12.45 34.30
N ALA A 516 4.16 13.03 33.12
CA ALA A 516 5.03 12.93 31.95
C ALA A 516 6.13 13.98 31.89
N LYS A 517 5.98 15.15 32.56
CA LYS A 517 6.92 16.27 32.43
C LYS A 517 8.34 15.88 32.91
N ASP A 518 9.36 16.24 32.11
CA ASP A 518 10.77 15.99 32.40
C ASP A 518 11.65 17.13 31.87
N GLY A 519 11.70 18.24 32.64
CA GLY A 519 12.46 19.43 32.24
C GLY A 519 11.90 20.12 31.01
N ASP A 520 12.63 20.05 29.89
CA ASP A 520 12.34 20.71 28.62
C ASP A 520 11.58 19.80 27.60
N HIS A 521 11.08 18.64 28.03
CA HIS A 521 10.35 17.67 27.22
C HIS A 521 9.41 16.82 28.07
N TYR A 522 8.73 15.85 27.45
CA TYR A 522 7.89 14.85 28.11
C TYR A 522 8.41 13.42 27.86
N LYS A 523 8.37 12.60 28.91
CA LYS A 523 8.92 11.23 28.95
C LYS A 523 8.32 10.32 27.90
N LEU A 524 9.04 9.23 27.54
CA LEU A 524 8.51 8.09 26.80
C LEU A 524 7.53 7.28 27.66
N THR A 525 7.92 6.96 28.90
CA THR A 525 7.09 6.27 29.89
C THR A 525 7.05 7.07 31.20
N PHE A 526 5.91 7.02 31.91
CA PHE A 526 5.74 7.81 33.13
C PHE A 526 6.79 7.54 34.21
N ASP A 527 7.31 6.32 34.29
CA ASP A 527 8.22 5.82 35.31
C ASP A 527 9.70 6.12 35.05
N LYS A 528 10.09 6.58 33.83
CA LYS A 528 11.50 6.74 33.45
C LYS A 528 11.84 8.17 33.03
N SER A 529 12.55 8.90 33.88
CA SER A 529 13.13 10.20 33.53
C SER A 529 14.30 10.06 32.56
N GLY A 530 14.59 11.12 31.79
CA GLY A 530 15.61 11.15 30.75
C GLY A 530 15.24 10.41 29.46
N THR A 531 13.96 10.04 29.33
CA THR A 531 13.44 9.39 28.12
C THR A 531 12.49 10.32 27.37
N TRP A 532 12.36 10.14 26.06
CA TRP A 532 11.45 10.91 25.21
C TRP A 532 10.90 10.05 24.07
N SER A 533 9.76 10.45 23.50
CA SER A 533 9.18 9.88 22.28
C SER A 533 8.40 10.92 21.52
N GLN A 534 8.12 10.68 20.25
CA GLN A 534 7.18 11.50 19.49
C GLN A 534 5.77 11.42 20.11
N LYS A 535 5.13 12.55 20.34
CA LYS A 535 3.76 12.66 20.89
C LYS A 535 2.76 12.95 19.76
N TYR A 536 2.88 12.22 18.66
CA TYR A 536 2.10 12.44 17.44
C TYR A 536 0.58 12.38 17.66
N ASN A 537 0.10 11.64 18.66
CA ASN A 537 -1.32 11.57 18.96
C ASN A 537 -1.93 12.91 19.40
N LEU A 538 -1.12 13.89 19.83
CA LEU A 538 -1.59 15.25 20.13
C LEU A 538 -2.19 15.97 18.90
N VAL A 539 -1.89 15.55 17.69
CA VAL A 539 -2.41 16.17 16.47
C VAL A 539 -3.94 16.19 16.46
N TRP A 540 -4.58 15.17 17.03
CA TRP A 540 -6.03 15.04 17.06
C TRP A 540 -6.71 16.04 17.98
N ASP A 541 -6.04 16.53 19.03
CA ASP A 541 -6.58 17.59 19.87
C ASP A 541 -6.86 18.87 19.05
N ARG A 542 -5.94 19.17 18.12
CA ARG A 542 -6.04 20.31 17.20
C ARG A 542 -6.99 20.03 16.03
N LEU A 543 -6.87 18.88 15.36
CA LEU A 543 -7.67 18.54 14.19
C LEU A 543 -9.16 18.40 14.51
N LEU A 544 -9.49 17.90 15.69
CA LEU A 544 -10.86 17.71 16.15
C LEU A 544 -11.41 18.89 16.99
N ASP A 545 -10.61 19.96 17.17
CA ASP A 545 -10.95 21.11 18.00
C ASP A 545 -11.49 20.69 19.39
N LEU A 546 -10.74 19.80 20.07
CA LEU A 546 -11.13 19.29 21.38
C LEU A 546 -10.68 20.20 22.52
N ASN A 547 -9.54 20.86 22.36
CA ASN A 547 -8.98 21.81 23.34
C ASN A 547 -8.80 21.19 24.73
N ILE A 548 -8.21 20.02 24.81
CA ILE A 548 -7.97 19.24 26.03
C ILE A 548 -6.59 19.53 26.62
N PHE A 549 -5.56 19.58 25.76
CA PHE A 549 -4.19 19.88 26.17
C PHE A 549 -3.84 21.35 25.92
N PRO A 550 -3.08 22.00 26.82
CA PRO A 550 -2.52 23.31 26.56
C PRO A 550 -1.56 23.29 25.35
N SER A 551 -1.55 24.37 24.54
CA SER A 551 -0.69 24.46 23.35
C SER A 551 0.80 24.37 23.67
N GLU A 552 1.20 24.78 24.88
CA GLU A 552 2.58 24.77 25.36
C GLU A 552 3.21 23.36 25.34
N ILE A 553 2.39 22.30 25.39
CA ILE A 553 2.89 20.93 25.31
C ILE A 553 3.42 20.64 23.90
N ALA A 554 2.63 20.96 22.87
CA ALA A 554 3.06 20.80 21.48
C ALA A 554 4.27 21.69 21.15
N GLU A 555 4.30 22.92 21.68
CA GLU A 555 5.43 23.85 21.52
C GLU A 555 6.71 23.31 22.17
N THR A 556 6.60 22.80 23.39
CA THR A 556 7.71 22.18 24.13
C THR A 556 8.28 20.97 23.37
N GLU A 557 7.42 20.04 22.97
CA GLU A 557 7.80 18.83 22.27
C GLU A 557 8.43 19.14 20.90
N THR A 558 7.82 20.01 20.09
CA THR A 558 8.36 20.36 18.78
C THR A 558 9.70 21.10 18.86
N ALA A 559 9.89 21.95 19.86
CA ALA A 559 11.20 22.58 20.14
C ALA A 559 12.25 21.54 20.49
N TYR A 560 11.92 20.58 21.34
CA TYR A 560 12.81 19.48 21.71
C TYR A 560 13.14 18.57 20.51
N TYR A 561 12.14 18.18 19.70
CA TYR A 561 12.34 17.32 18.53
C TYR A 561 13.28 17.91 17.49
N LYS A 562 13.27 19.23 17.29
CA LYS A 562 14.22 19.92 16.39
C LYS A 562 15.69 19.66 16.79
N THR A 563 15.96 19.42 18.09
CA THR A 563 17.30 19.13 18.59
C THR A 563 17.70 17.65 18.45
N ARG A 564 16.75 16.78 18.07
CA ARG A 564 16.91 15.32 18.03
C ARG A 564 16.91 14.74 16.60
N GLN A 565 16.72 15.59 15.59
CA GLN A 565 16.71 15.18 14.20
C GLN A 565 18.04 14.59 13.73
N ASN A 566 17.96 13.47 13.02
CA ASN A 566 19.05 12.88 12.27
C ASN A 566 18.94 13.25 10.77
N LYS A 567 19.85 12.71 9.95
CA LYS A 567 19.94 13.02 8.50
C LYS A 567 18.64 12.70 7.74
N TYR A 568 17.91 11.65 8.13
CA TYR A 568 16.72 11.15 7.45
C TYR A 568 15.46 11.20 8.32
N GLY A 569 15.44 11.99 9.35
CA GLY A 569 14.27 12.26 10.15
C GLY A 569 14.48 12.21 11.66
N LEU A 570 13.37 12.39 12.37
CA LEU A 570 13.30 12.31 13.81
C LEU A 570 13.16 10.85 14.23
N PRO A 571 14.03 10.32 15.11
CA PRO A 571 13.80 8.99 15.70
C PRO A 571 12.43 8.92 16.39
N LEU A 572 11.86 7.73 16.47
CA LEU A 572 10.59 7.50 17.14
C LEU A 572 10.65 7.88 18.63
N ASP A 573 11.75 7.47 19.25
CA ASP A 573 12.07 7.75 20.65
C ASP A 573 13.60 7.62 20.92
N ASN A 574 14.00 7.66 22.18
CA ASN A 574 15.41 7.61 22.55
C ASN A 574 16.03 6.20 22.61
N ARG A 575 15.27 5.15 22.33
CA ARG A 575 15.78 3.76 22.46
C ARG A 575 16.56 3.32 21.22
N GLU A 576 16.15 3.76 20.03
CA GLU A 576 16.74 3.39 18.75
C GLU A 576 16.74 4.59 17.79
N ASP A 577 17.51 4.52 16.72
CA ASP A 577 17.59 5.57 15.71
C ASP A 577 16.67 5.36 14.49
N TYR A 578 15.76 4.41 14.56
CA TYR A 578 14.73 4.23 13.56
C TYR A 578 13.46 5.07 13.83
N THR A 579 12.62 5.19 12.83
CA THR A 579 11.39 5.96 12.87
C THR A 579 10.35 5.40 11.91
N LYS A 580 9.13 5.98 12.00
CA LYS A 580 8.08 5.84 10.99
C LYS A 580 7.77 7.19 10.37
N SER A 581 7.71 7.25 9.04
CA SER A 581 7.56 8.50 8.27
C SER A 581 6.24 9.22 8.56
N ASP A 582 5.15 8.48 8.76
CA ASP A 582 3.83 9.00 9.10
C ASP A 582 3.84 9.74 10.43
N TRP A 583 4.47 9.18 11.49
CA TRP A 583 4.53 9.83 12.80
C TRP A 583 5.41 11.08 12.81
N ILE A 584 6.47 11.11 11.99
CA ILE A 584 7.24 12.37 11.79
C ILE A 584 6.33 13.44 11.21
N LEU A 585 5.54 13.12 10.18
CA LEU A 585 4.67 14.10 9.52
C LEU A 585 3.52 14.55 10.44
N TRP A 586 2.97 13.65 11.25
CA TRP A 586 1.98 14.03 12.26
C TRP A 586 2.59 14.93 13.35
N SER A 587 3.80 14.60 13.82
CA SER A 587 4.55 15.46 14.76
C SER A 587 4.88 16.83 14.14
N ALA A 588 5.18 16.88 12.85
CA ALA A 588 5.39 18.12 12.11
C ALA A 588 4.14 19.02 12.10
N CYS A 589 2.94 18.44 12.04
CA CYS A 589 1.67 19.18 12.10
C CYS A 589 1.41 19.85 13.45
N LEU A 590 2.14 19.49 14.50
CA LEU A 590 2.06 20.15 15.81
C LEU A 590 2.72 21.53 15.80
N THR A 591 3.62 21.83 14.86
CA THR A 591 4.44 23.06 14.83
C THR A 591 3.63 24.32 14.56
N GLY A 592 2.54 24.24 13.81
CA GLY A 592 1.66 25.38 13.52
C GLY A 592 2.17 26.39 12.49
N ASN A 593 3.36 26.15 11.88
CA ASN A 593 3.89 27.00 10.80
C ASN A 593 4.65 26.19 9.76
N THR A 594 4.68 26.68 8.51
CA THR A 594 5.24 25.97 7.35
C THR A 594 6.75 25.72 7.47
N ALA A 595 7.52 26.69 7.97
CA ALA A 595 8.97 26.56 8.06
C ALA A 595 9.40 25.44 9.02
N ASP A 596 8.70 25.35 10.14
CA ASP A 596 8.91 24.27 11.11
C ASP A 596 8.42 22.92 10.57
N PHE A 597 7.27 22.89 9.87
CA PHE A 597 6.80 21.69 9.19
C PHE A 597 7.84 21.16 8.20
N GLU A 598 8.40 22.03 7.36
CA GLU A 598 9.46 21.66 6.40
C GLU A 598 10.69 21.06 7.08
N THR A 599 11.06 21.54 8.27
CA THR A 599 12.20 21.02 9.04
C THR A 599 12.07 19.51 9.31
N PHE A 600 10.85 19.03 9.55
CA PHE A 600 10.57 17.60 9.78
C PHE A 600 10.32 16.84 8.48
N MET A 601 9.64 17.45 7.52
CA MET A 601 9.25 16.82 6.26
C MET A 601 10.43 16.57 5.32
N LEU A 602 11.36 17.52 5.22
CA LEU A 602 12.49 17.41 4.28
C LEU A 602 13.39 16.18 4.50
N PRO A 603 13.71 15.75 5.72
CA PRO A 603 14.42 14.50 5.95
C PRO A 603 13.65 13.26 5.48
N VAL A 604 12.32 13.24 5.59
CA VAL A 604 11.47 12.15 5.07
C VAL A 604 11.52 12.10 3.54
N TRP A 605 11.41 13.25 2.89
CA TRP A 605 11.56 13.35 1.44
C TRP A 605 12.95 12.88 0.99
N LYS A 606 13.99 13.26 1.76
CA LYS A 606 15.36 12.83 1.51
C LYS A 606 15.50 11.31 1.64
N TYR A 607 14.91 10.70 2.65
CA TYR A 607 14.84 9.24 2.78
C TYR A 607 14.22 8.61 1.54
N ALA A 608 13.04 9.07 1.13
CA ALA A 608 12.34 8.54 -0.04
C ALA A 608 13.18 8.56 -1.34
N ASN A 609 14.04 9.57 -1.50
CA ASN A 609 14.87 9.75 -2.69
C ASN A 609 16.26 9.11 -2.62
N GLU A 610 16.84 8.97 -1.42
CA GLU A 610 18.22 8.50 -1.24
C GLU A 610 18.33 7.06 -0.73
N THR A 611 17.22 6.45 -0.28
CA THR A 611 17.26 5.07 0.22
C THR A 611 17.79 4.11 -0.84
N THR A 612 18.65 3.19 -0.41
CA THR A 612 19.19 2.12 -1.29
C THR A 612 18.26 0.91 -1.38
N SER A 613 17.21 0.87 -0.58
CA SER A 613 16.22 -0.20 -0.60
C SER A 613 15.44 -0.20 -1.91
N ARG A 614 15.26 -1.39 -2.51
CA ARG A 614 14.58 -1.59 -3.82
C ARG A 614 13.17 -2.15 -3.67
N VAL A 615 12.62 -2.02 -2.50
CA VAL A 615 11.21 -2.33 -2.20
C VAL A 615 10.39 -1.06 -2.37
N PRO A 616 9.07 -1.16 -2.48
CA PRO A 616 8.20 -0.01 -2.31
C PRO A 616 8.60 0.79 -1.07
N LEU A 617 8.29 2.10 -1.02
CA LEU A 617 8.72 2.95 0.08
C LEU A 617 8.14 2.46 1.41
N SER A 618 9.00 2.01 2.31
CA SER A 618 8.60 1.67 3.68
C SER A 618 8.43 2.93 4.52
N ASP A 619 7.47 2.92 5.42
CA ASP A 619 7.33 3.93 6.47
C ASP A 619 8.42 3.79 7.56
N TRP A 620 9.00 2.59 7.73
CA TRP A 620 9.92 2.25 8.80
C TRP A 620 11.39 2.20 8.34
N HIS A 621 12.20 3.15 8.80
CA HIS A 621 13.58 3.31 8.35
C HIS A 621 14.51 3.83 9.45
N TYR A 622 15.82 3.64 9.28
CA TYR A 622 16.84 4.25 10.12
C TYR A 622 17.04 5.71 9.76
N THR A 623 16.94 6.59 10.76
CA THR A 623 17.09 8.04 10.58
C THR A 623 18.53 8.48 10.34
N SER A 624 19.50 7.64 10.69
CA SER A 624 20.93 7.90 10.53
C SER A 624 21.43 7.70 9.10
N ASP A 625 21.06 6.59 8.44
CA ASP A 625 21.59 6.18 7.14
C ASP A 625 20.58 6.04 6.01
N GLY A 626 19.27 6.07 6.33
CA GLY A 626 18.18 5.97 5.35
C GLY A 626 17.94 4.55 4.84
N THR A 627 18.49 3.53 5.48
CA THR A 627 18.17 2.14 5.16
C THR A 627 16.82 1.77 5.77
N GLN A 628 16.08 0.92 5.06
CA GLN A 628 14.85 0.36 5.57
C GLN A 628 15.14 -0.53 6.78
N ARG A 629 14.36 -0.38 7.85
CA ARG A 629 14.50 -1.22 9.07
C ARG A 629 13.65 -2.47 8.97
N GLY A 630 12.48 -2.36 8.44
CA GLY A 630 11.53 -3.44 8.26
C GLY A 630 10.49 -3.07 7.21
N LEU A 631 9.57 -3.99 6.97
CA LEU A 631 8.46 -3.77 6.08
C LEU A 631 7.21 -3.84 6.94
N SER A 632 6.75 -2.71 7.43
CA SER A 632 5.36 -2.54 7.76
C SER A 632 4.77 -1.71 6.64
N LEU A 633 4.05 -2.34 5.75
CA LEU A 633 3.62 -1.73 4.51
C LEU A 633 2.12 -1.72 4.43
N ILE A 634 1.54 -0.70 5.04
CA ILE A 634 0.19 -0.29 4.72
C ILE A 634 0.14 0.44 3.41
N HIS A 635 1.24 1.05 3.05
CA HIS A 635 1.31 2.02 1.98
C HIS A 635 1.84 1.43 0.68
N ILE A 636 1.92 0.09 0.60
CA ILE A 636 2.44 -0.55 -0.60
C ILE A 636 1.64 -1.75 -0.96
N SER A 637 0.90 -1.56 -1.97
CA SER A 637 0.38 -2.63 -2.75
C SER A 637 1.02 -2.57 -4.11
N GLU A 638 1.78 -3.51 -4.33
CA GLU A 638 1.73 -4.24 -5.57
C GLU A 638 2.09 -5.67 -5.24
N PRO A 639 1.17 -6.63 -5.42
CA PRO A 639 1.53 -8.05 -5.39
C PRO A 639 2.40 -8.43 -6.58
N THR A 640 2.82 -7.46 -7.36
CA THR A 640 3.49 -7.64 -8.63
C THR A 640 4.80 -6.88 -8.66
N ARG A 641 5.83 -7.47 -8.07
CA ARG A 641 7.18 -7.16 -8.51
C ARG A 641 7.43 -7.95 -9.79
N PRO A 642 7.74 -7.30 -10.91
CA PRO A 642 8.58 -7.95 -11.88
C PRO A 642 9.91 -8.21 -11.14
N ARG A 643 10.26 -9.46 -10.94
CA ARG A 643 11.65 -9.82 -10.67
C ARG A 643 12.39 -9.50 -11.96
N LEU A 644 13.03 -8.33 -12.01
CA LEU A 644 14.00 -8.00 -13.03
C LEU A 644 15.24 -8.85 -12.84
#